data_c5a25c8572638ececc605f2901ec35df
#
_entry.id   c5a25c8572638ececc605f2901ec35df
#
_cell.length_a   1.000
_cell.length_b   1.000
_cell.length_c   1.000
_cell.angle_alpha   90.00
_cell.angle_beta   90.00
_cell.angle_gamma   90.00
#
_symmetry.space_group_name_H-M   'P 1'
#
loop_
_entity.id
_entity.type
_entity.pdbx_description
1 polymer ?
#
loop_
_entity_poly.entity_id
_entity_poly.type
_entity_poly.pdbx_seq_one_letter_code
_entity_poly.pdbx_strand_id
1 'polypeptide(L)'
;MEKWFRNWKSQFLLVAVAIGVVLAAPLASPNKAAADSVIISGARSLSDQVVVNFANGRNVRTTDVHVLAFNDLHGTLDPAGNNLYGRFAGGAAFLSKMVKDRQAAYANDVTVLAGDNIGASPLQNGLFHEEPITIASNLMHVDFASVGNHEFDKGSAELMRIQNGGCHADGCTGAPYALPGGGSTNIYPGADFQYLSTNVVKNDTGETLFPAYATKRIKSDSGKKITIGFLGEVLESTPTIVTPTGVAGLTFQDEADAANRVVQNAKNVGNAEDSPDTWVLVIHQGGFQSGTAVLNGCAGNLAGSDIAEIVQRLDPRIKVIISAHTHAEYRCTITTNGVTRLITSASSFGRILSDVTLSIDDKTGELVSASATNTIVENALNASGTGVIRQPDPSKADPEVQAVVDQYVAAAAPLANRVIGRIQGDLTRTASALGEQPLGDVIADAQLATTQPAALGGAKIAFMNPGGIRANLLRSDISPGGEAVGEVTYGEAFTVQPFGNSLVTKTMTGLAVRRLLQQQFRTGVASGSGPPCLGSTAPAGGRVLQISWTFRYESNPDAAACADKIGKMWVHNGTAFVELADTDSLRVTMNNFLATGGDGFTVFRDEASDALGGAQDIDSFVDYFRAAEPAGIAVPALNRIIPKP
;
A
#
# COMPACT_ATOMS: atom_id res chain seq x y z
N MET A 1 39.67 -37.91 22.15
CA MET A 1 39.13 -38.80 23.19
C MET A 1 37.64 -38.93 22.91
N GLU A 2 37.35 -39.76 22.05
CA GLU A 2 36.77 -41.12 21.97
C GLU A 2 35.82 -41.50 23.12
N LYS A 3 34.69 -42.02 22.66
CA LYS A 3 33.69 -42.88 23.31
C LYS A 3 32.59 -42.23 24.11
N TRP A 4 31.37 -42.27 23.55
CA TRP A 4 30.30 -43.14 24.03
C TRP A 4 29.21 -43.22 22.94
N PHE A 5 29.28 -44.29 22.13
CA PHE A 5 28.17 -44.89 21.38
C PHE A 5 27.60 -46.03 22.24
N ARG A 6 26.27 -46.16 22.38
CA ARG A 6 25.49 -47.34 22.06
C ARG A 6 24.10 -47.40 22.75
N ASN A 7 23.16 -47.72 21.89
CA ASN A 7 21.93 -48.51 22.12
C ASN A 7 20.73 -47.90 22.85
N TRP A 8 19.65 -47.70 22.11
CA TRP A 8 18.44 -48.52 22.29
C TRP A 8 17.60 -48.53 21.02
N LYS A 9 17.34 -49.75 20.54
CA LYS A 9 16.38 -50.12 19.50
C LYS A 9 15.05 -50.53 20.12
N SER A 10 13.98 -50.29 19.32
CA SER A 10 12.70 -51.02 19.25
C SER A 10 11.66 -50.84 20.35
N GLN A 11 10.50 -50.31 19.96
CA GLN A 11 9.26 -51.09 19.94
C GLN A 11 8.19 -50.38 19.09
N PHE A 12 7.76 -51.11 18.06
CA PHE A 12 6.54 -50.85 17.27
C PHE A 12 5.31 -51.21 18.11
N LEU A 13 4.26 -50.37 18.04
CA LEU A 13 2.90 -50.83 18.32
C LEU A 13 1.93 -50.26 17.29
N LEU A 14 1.47 -51.11 16.39
CA LEU A 14 0.34 -50.91 15.50
C LEU A 14 -0.96 -50.94 16.32
N VAL A 15 -1.83 -49.96 16.14
CA VAL A 15 -3.25 -50.09 16.46
C VAL A 15 -4.05 -49.77 15.20
N ALA A 16 -4.64 -50.83 14.66
CA ALA A 16 -5.68 -50.76 13.64
C ALA A 16 -7.03 -50.52 14.32
N VAL A 17 -7.82 -49.58 13.84
CA VAL A 17 -9.24 -49.46 14.20
C VAL A 17 -10.08 -49.54 12.93
N ALA A 18 -11.03 -50.45 13.02
CA ALA A 18 -11.88 -50.95 11.96
C ALA A 18 -13.01 -49.98 11.57
N ILE A 19 -13.36 -50.06 10.29
CA ILE A 19 -14.47 -49.39 9.61
C ILE A 19 -15.78 -50.08 9.97
N GLY A 20 -16.76 -49.31 10.44
CA GLY A 20 -18.17 -49.75 10.55
C GLY A 20 -19.01 -49.04 9.48
N VAL A 21 -19.42 -49.82 8.47
CA VAL A 21 -20.40 -49.39 7.45
C VAL A 21 -21.81 -49.70 7.98
N VAL A 22 -22.70 -48.74 8.01
CA VAL A 22 -24.15 -48.97 8.15
C VAL A 22 -24.84 -48.45 6.89
N LEU A 23 -25.39 -49.40 6.16
CA LEU A 23 -26.32 -49.19 5.02
C LEU A 23 -27.76 -49.06 5.56
N ALA A 24 -28.46 -48.04 5.07
CA ALA A 24 -29.94 -48.11 4.99
C ALA A 24 -30.42 -47.32 3.77
N ALA A 25 -31.14 -47.98 2.90
CA ALA A 25 -31.77 -47.49 1.69
C ALA A 25 -33.30 -47.29 1.92
N PRO A 26 -34.15 -46.98 0.91
CA PRO A 26 -34.66 -45.63 0.67
C PRO A 26 -36.20 -45.54 0.74
N LEU A 27 -36.80 -44.36 0.73
CA LEU A 27 -38.22 -44.19 0.37
C LEU A 27 -38.42 -42.93 -0.54
N ALA A 28 -39.32 -43.13 -1.47
CA ALA A 28 -39.50 -42.41 -2.72
C ALA A 28 -40.21 -41.05 -2.70
N SER A 29 -39.97 -40.33 -3.77
CA SER A 29 -40.48 -39.06 -4.35
C SER A 29 -42.04 -38.88 -4.40
N PRO A 30 -42.66 -37.77 -4.93
CA PRO A 30 -42.18 -36.88 -6.00
C PRO A 30 -42.60 -35.37 -5.90
N ASN A 31 -41.96 -34.44 -6.59
CA ASN A 31 -42.43 -33.68 -7.75
C ASN A 31 -41.56 -32.44 -8.05
N LYS A 32 -41.39 -32.25 -9.35
CA LYS A 32 -40.61 -31.29 -10.10
C LYS A 32 -40.89 -29.82 -9.85
N ALA A 33 -39.83 -29.03 -9.75
CA ALA A 33 -39.70 -27.73 -10.44
C ALA A 33 -38.23 -27.58 -10.80
N ALA A 34 -37.94 -27.26 -12.05
CA ALA A 34 -36.61 -27.17 -12.62
C ALA A 34 -35.87 -25.94 -12.08
N ALA A 35 -34.70 -26.17 -11.50
CA ALA A 35 -33.66 -25.19 -11.35
C ALA A 35 -32.36 -25.86 -11.80
N ASP A 36 -31.67 -25.22 -12.73
CA ASP A 36 -30.43 -25.71 -13.32
C ASP A 36 -29.42 -26.03 -12.22
N SER A 37 -29.10 -27.31 -12.10
CA SER A 37 -28.14 -27.85 -11.14
C SER A 37 -26.72 -27.70 -11.68
N VAL A 38 -25.96 -26.81 -11.07
CA VAL A 38 -24.50 -26.85 -11.14
C VAL A 38 -24.04 -28.10 -10.37
N ILE A 39 -23.52 -29.07 -11.09
CA ILE A 39 -22.92 -30.28 -10.52
C ILE A 39 -21.59 -29.91 -9.87
N ILE A 40 -21.53 -29.85 -8.55
CA ILE A 40 -20.27 -29.78 -7.82
C ILE A 40 -19.78 -31.22 -7.60
N SER A 41 -18.78 -31.63 -8.34
CA SER A 41 -18.06 -32.89 -8.11
C SER A 41 -16.63 -32.62 -7.68
N GLY A 42 -16.29 -33.01 -6.45
CA GLY A 42 -14.93 -33.30 -6.01
C GLY A 42 -14.17 -32.14 -5.40
N ALA A 43 -13.82 -32.29 -4.13
CA ALA A 43 -12.85 -31.45 -3.44
C ALA A 43 -11.53 -31.37 -4.23
N ARG A 44 -11.24 -30.22 -4.79
CA ARG A 44 -9.93 -29.82 -5.31
C ARG A 44 -9.45 -28.60 -4.56
N SER A 45 -8.14 -28.54 -4.36
CA SER A 45 -7.36 -27.50 -3.70
C SER A 45 -7.86 -26.08 -3.96
N LEU A 46 -7.62 -25.18 -3.01
CA LEU A 46 -7.89 -23.72 -2.94
C LEU A 46 -7.41 -22.91 -4.16
N SER A 47 -7.87 -23.19 -5.37
CA SER A 47 -7.62 -22.42 -6.60
C SER A 47 -8.80 -22.50 -7.55
N ASP A 48 -9.98 -22.02 -7.11
CA ASP A 48 -11.09 -21.86 -8.05
C ASP A 48 -10.86 -20.58 -8.86
N GLN A 49 -10.35 -20.73 -10.09
CA GLN A 49 -10.30 -19.63 -11.06
C GLN A 49 -11.73 -19.20 -11.41
N VAL A 50 -12.09 -17.95 -11.12
CA VAL A 50 -13.31 -17.35 -11.63
C VAL A 50 -13.03 -16.87 -13.05
N VAL A 51 -13.60 -17.53 -14.05
CA VAL A 51 -13.50 -17.13 -15.46
C VAL A 51 -14.66 -16.22 -15.79
N VAL A 52 -14.37 -14.99 -16.22
CA VAL A 52 -15.35 -14.05 -16.77
C VAL A 52 -15.40 -14.22 -18.27
N ASN A 53 -16.56 -14.61 -18.82
CA ASN A 53 -16.73 -14.83 -20.26
C ASN A 53 -17.39 -13.60 -20.89
N PHE A 54 -16.76 -13.02 -21.92
CA PHE A 54 -17.22 -11.84 -22.64
C PHE A 54 -17.81 -12.17 -24.04
N ALA A 55 -17.66 -13.40 -24.52
CA ALA A 55 -17.97 -13.78 -25.90
C ALA A 55 -19.37 -14.35 -26.14
N ASN A 56 -20.29 -14.24 -25.17
CA ASN A 56 -21.67 -14.72 -25.30
C ASN A 56 -21.78 -16.15 -25.90
N GLY A 57 -20.93 -17.07 -25.45
CA GLY A 57 -20.98 -18.49 -25.83
C GLY A 57 -20.44 -18.82 -27.23
N ARG A 58 -19.77 -17.89 -27.91
CA ARG A 58 -19.09 -18.21 -29.20
C ARG A 58 -17.90 -19.14 -28.93
N ASN A 59 -17.87 -20.25 -29.62
CA ASN A 59 -16.71 -21.16 -29.60
C ASN A 59 -15.68 -20.67 -30.62
N VAL A 60 -14.69 -19.91 -30.16
CA VAL A 60 -13.60 -19.34 -30.97
C VAL A 60 -12.27 -19.90 -30.51
N ARG A 61 -11.30 -19.93 -31.40
CA ARG A 61 -9.91 -20.24 -31.04
C ARG A 61 -9.29 -19.01 -30.37
N THR A 62 -8.63 -19.22 -29.24
CA THR A 62 -8.02 -18.16 -28.45
C THR A 62 -6.55 -18.39 -28.22
N THR A 63 -5.81 -17.30 -28.11
CA THR A 63 -4.45 -17.26 -27.57
C THR A 63 -4.50 -16.67 -26.18
N ASP A 64 -3.86 -17.33 -25.23
CA ASP A 64 -3.78 -16.84 -23.85
C ASP A 64 -2.56 -15.96 -23.67
N VAL A 65 -2.77 -14.85 -22.91
CA VAL A 65 -1.73 -13.93 -22.46
C VAL A 65 -1.85 -13.76 -20.96
N HIS A 66 -0.75 -13.92 -20.25
CA HIS A 66 -0.70 -13.78 -18.80
C HIS A 66 -0.20 -12.38 -18.43
N VAL A 67 -1.01 -11.62 -17.68
CA VAL A 67 -0.59 -10.37 -17.08
C VAL A 67 -0.24 -10.67 -15.62
N LEU A 68 1.06 -10.65 -15.33
CA LEU A 68 1.60 -10.80 -13.98
C LEU A 68 1.61 -9.43 -13.32
N ALA A 69 0.85 -9.28 -12.24
CA ALA A 69 0.65 -7.97 -11.63
C ALA A 69 0.94 -7.96 -10.13
N PHE A 70 1.57 -6.91 -9.67
CA PHE A 70 1.77 -6.59 -8.26
C PHE A 70 1.72 -5.07 -8.06
N ASN A 71 1.68 -4.62 -6.81
CA ASN A 71 1.48 -3.21 -6.46
C ASN A 71 2.04 -2.90 -5.08
N ASP A 72 2.17 -1.60 -4.77
CA ASP A 72 2.49 -1.09 -3.43
C ASP A 72 3.72 -1.79 -2.82
N LEU A 73 4.83 -1.88 -3.57
CA LEU A 73 6.07 -2.46 -3.06
C LEU A 73 6.69 -1.60 -1.96
N HIS A 74 6.56 -0.27 -2.07
CA HIS A 74 7.10 0.68 -1.09
C HIS A 74 8.55 0.36 -0.71
N GLY A 75 9.40 0.14 -1.70
CA GLY A 75 10.81 -0.12 -1.46
C GLY A 75 11.13 -1.34 -0.60
N THR A 76 10.20 -2.28 -0.44
CA THR A 76 10.37 -3.45 0.42
C THR A 76 11.34 -4.46 -0.21
N LEU A 77 12.62 -4.30 0.10
CA LEU A 77 13.68 -5.23 -0.32
C LEU A 77 13.65 -6.50 0.53
N ASP A 78 13.82 -6.37 1.84
CA ASP A 78 13.78 -7.48 2.79
C ASP A 78 12.37 -7.63 3.37
N PRO A 79 11.82 -8.85 3.45
CA PRO A 79 10.47 -9.12 3.93
C PRO A 79 10.32 -9.14 5.46
N ALA A 80 11.22 -8.54 6.22
CA ALA A 80 11.18 -8.56 7.67
C ALA A 80 9.81 -8.11 8.23
N GLY A 81 9.18 -8.95 9.07
CA GLY A 81 7.88 -8.68 9.69
C GLY A 81 6.67 -8.78 8.75
N ASN A 82 6.84 -8.96 7.46
CA ASN A 82 5.73 -9.08 6.52
C ASN A 82 5.07 -10.46 6.60
N ASN A 83 3.80 -10.50 6.97
CA ASN A 83 3.03 -11.74 6.95
C ASN A 83 1.60 -11.50 6.44
N LEU A 84 0.99 -12.56 5.92
CA LEU A 84 -0.35 -12.55 5.36
C LEU A 84 -1.00 -13.93 5.56
N TYR A 85 -2.22 -13.97 6.08
CA TYR A 85 -2.97 -15.21 6.32
C TYR A 85 -2.18 -16.30 7.09
N GLY A 86 -1.42 -15.90 8.12
CA GLY A 86 -0.61 -16.82 8.92
C GLY A 86 0.64 -17.34 8.20
N ARG A 87 1.10 -16.66 7.13
CA ARG A 87 2.31 -16.99 6.38
C ARG A 87 3.27 -15.82 6.35
N PHE A 88 4.55 -16.08 6.47
CA PHE A 88 5.57 -15.09 6.14
C PHE A 88 5.62 -14.92 4.63
N ALA A 89 5.40 -13.70 4.14
CA ALA A 89 5.25 -13.40 2.72
C ALA A 89 5.88 -12.07 2.33
N GLY A 90 6.21 -11.93 1.05
CA GLY A 90 6.72 -10.70 0.45
C GLY A 90 8.23 -10.61 0.40
N GLY A 91 8.72 -9.43 0.02
CA GLY A 91 10.11 -9.13 -0.24
C GLY A 91 10.51 -9.31 -1.70
N ALA A 92 11.43 -8.44 -2.17
CA ALA A 92 11.76 -8.32 -3.59
C ALA A 92 12.29 -9.61 -4.22
N ALA A 93 13.20 -10.32 -3.53
CA ALA A 93 13.81 -11.53 -4.09
C ALA A 93 12.82 -12.68 -4.22
N PHE A 94 11.87 -12.81 -3.31
CA PHE A 94 10.85 -13.87 -3.35
C PHE A 94 9.76 -13.58 -4.39
N LEU A 95 9.35 -12.31 -4.51
CA LEU A 95 8.45 -11.88 -5.57
C LEU A 95 9.10 -12.11 -6.95
N SER A 96 10.35 -11.70 -7.11
CA SER A 96 11.11 -11.91 -8.36
C SER A 96 11.16 -13.38 -8.78
N LYS A 97 11.45 -14.27 -7.83
CA LYS A 97 11.47 -15.71 -8.12
C LYS A 97 10.13 -16.19 -8.66
N MET A 98 9.03 -15.79 -8.00
CA MET A 98 7.69 -16.19 -8.46
C MET A 98 7.34 -15.60 -9.82
N VAL A 99 7.68 -14.33 -10.08
CA VAL A 99 7.47 -13.67 -11.39
C VAL A 99 8.25 -14.40 -12.47
N LYS A 100 9.56 -14.60 -12.29
CA LYS A 100 10.41 -15.28 -13.29
C LYS A 100 9.98 -16.73 -13.55
N ASP A 101 9.53 -17.46 -12.52
CA ASP A 101 9.00 -18.82 -12.69
C ASP A 101 7.73 -18.82 -13.56
N ARG A 102 6.87 -17.82 -13.43
CA ARG A 102 5.67 -17.67 -14.25
C ARG A 102 6.04 -17.24 -15.68
N GLN A 103 6.91 -16.24 -15.86
CA GLN A 103 7.41 -15.83 -17.17
C GLN A 103 8.00 -17.02 -17.93
N ALA A 104 8.80 -17.85 -17.26
CA ALA A 104 9.38 -19.05 -17.87
C ALA A 104 8.35 -20.14 -18.25
N ALA A 105 7.21 -20.16 -17.57
CA ALA A 105 6.14 -21.14 -17.82
C ALA A 105 5.17 -20.73 -18.92
N TYR A 106 5.07 -19.43 -19.25
CA TYR A 106 4.11 -18.90 -20.20
C TYR A 106 4.73 -18.58 -21.55
N ALA A 107 3.98 -18.79 -22.62
CA ALA A 107 4.40 -18.44 -23.97
C ALA A 107 4.25 -16.93 -24.26
N ASN A 108 3.28 -16.30 -23.63
CA ASN A 108 3.00 -14.87 -23.74
C ASN A 108 2.70 -14.32 -22.35
N ASP A 109 3.55 -13.43 -21.88
CA ASP A 109 3.38 -12.75 -20.60
C ASP A 109 3.65 -11.25 -20.71
N VAL A 110 3.12 -10.53 -19.76
CA VAL A 110 3.40 -9.10 -19.50
C VAL A 110 3.44 -8.90 -18.00
N THR A 111 4.48 -8.29 -17.50
CA THR A 111 4.59 -7.98 -16.07
C THR A 111 4.31 -6.50 -15.83
N VAL A 112 3.34 -6.21 -14.96
CA VAL A 112 2.92 -4.83 -14.65
C VAL A 112 2.95 -4.54 -13.15
N LEU A 113 3.26 -3.29 -12.82
CA LEU A 113 3.27 -2.76 -11.47
C LEU A 113 2.23 -1.64 -11.36
N ALA A 114 1.29 -1.75 -10.42
CA ALA A 114 0.19 -0.79 -10.27
C ALA A 114 0.50 0.29 -9.22
N GLY A 115 1.63 1.00 -9.39
CA GLY A 115 2.03 2.14 -8.57
C GLY A 115 2.60 1.80 -7.20
N ASP A 116 3.15 2.83 -6.55
CA ASP A 116 3.81 2.78 -5.25
C ASP A 116 4.93 1.72 -5.19
N ASN A 117 5.76 1.69 -6.24
CA ASN A 117 7.01 0.94 -6.22
C ASN A 117 7.97 1.54 -5.19
N ILE A 118 8.01 2.86 -5.15
CA ILE A 118 8.86 3.71 -4.34
C ILE A 118 8.04 4.51 -3.34
N GLY A 119 8.74 5.18 -2.41
CA GLY A 119 8.16 6.06 -1.40
C GLY A 119 7.57 5.31 -0.19
N ALA A 120 7.55 5.98 0.95
CA ALA A 120 7.22 5.38 2.25
C ALA A 120 8.05 4.12 2.56
N SER A 121 9.28 4.08 2.08
CA SER A 121 10.15 2.92 2.01
C SER A 121 10.92 2.65 3.31
N PRO A 122 11.26 1.39 3.61
CA PRO A 122 12.24 1.06 4.63
C PRO A 122 13.61 1.71 4.36
N LEU A 123 14.40 1.87 5.43
CA LEU A 123 15.68 2.62 5.39
C LEU A 123 16.64 2.13 4.32
N GLN A 124 16.76 0.82 4.12
CA GLN A 124 17.66 0.21 3.14
C GLN A 124 17.31 0.54 1.68
N ASN A 125 16.14 1.09 1.42
CA ASN A 125 15.77 1.62 0.12
C ASN A 125 15.76 3.16 0.11
N GLY A 126 15.11 3.78 1.10
CA GLY A 126 15.00 5.24 1.20
C GLY A 126 16.35 5.96 1.37
N LEU A 127 17.33 5.33 2.05
CA LEU A 127 18.70 5.86 2.21
C LEU A 127 19.45 5.98 0.87
N PHE A 128 19.07 5.18 -0.12
CA PHE A 128 19.67 5.15 -1.45
C PHE A 128 18.71 5.69 -2.53
N HIS A 129 17.88 6.66 -2.16
CA HIS A 129 17.01 7.41 -3.09
C HIS A 129 16.08 6.53 -3.93
N GLU A 130 15.55 5.45 -3.35
CA GLU A 130 14.61 4.51 -3.99
C GLU A 130 15.20 3.71 -5.18
N GLU A 131 16.49 3.83 -5.41
CA GLU A 131 17.18 3.13 -6.52
C GLU A 131 17.17 1.59 -6.36
N PRO A 132 17.38 1.01 -5.15
CA PRO A 132 17.48 -0.44 -4.99
C PRO A 132 16.23 -1.21 -5.42
N ILE A 133 15.05 -0.73 -5.07
CA ILE A 133 13.80 -1.41 -5.46
C ILE A 133 13.53 -1.29 -6.96
N THR A 134 13.93 -0.18 -7.57
CA THR A 134 13.80 0.00 -9.03
C THR A 134 14.72 -0.96 -9.78
N ILE A 135 15.95 -1.18 -9.29
CA ILE A 135 16.88 -2.18 -9.84
C ILE A 135 16.31 -3.60 -9.67
N ALA A 136 15.73 -3.91 -8.50
CA ALA A 136 15.06 -5.18 -8.30
C ALA A 136 13.90 -5.37 -9.29
N SER A 137 13.12 -4.32 -9.56
CA SER A 137 12.02 -4.34 -10.53
C SER A 137 12.52 -4.52 -11.99
N ASN A 138 13.67 -3.92 -12.33
CA ASN A 138 14.34 -4.18 -13.62
C ASN A 138 14.72 -5.67 -13.75
N LEU A 139 15.31 -6.24 -12.71
CA LEU A 139 15.67 -7.66 -12.68
C LEU A 139 14.46 -8.61 -12.69
N MET A 140 13.28 -8.15 -12.26
CA MET A 140 12.01 -8.87 -12.38
C MET A 140 11.43 -8.83 -13.80
N HIS A 141 12.06 -8.06 -14.72
CA HIS A 141 11.57 -7.81 -16.07
C HIS A 141 10.16 -7.24 -16.10
N VAL A 142 9.89 -6.21 -15.27
CA VAL A 142 8.66 -5.42 -15.37
C VAL A 142 8.61 -4.77 -16.75
N ASP A 143 7.47 -4.82 -17.45
CA ASP A 143 7.26 -4.15 -18.74
C ASP A 143 6.76 -2.70 -18.52
N PHE A 144 5.73 -2.55 -17.68
CA PHE A 144 5.05 -1.27 -17.47
C PHE A 144 4.71 -1.06 -16.00
N ALA A 145 4.74 0.19 -15.56
CA ALA A 145 4.25 0.61 -14.26
C ALA A 145 3.28 1.78 -14.38
N SER A 146 2.15 1.80 -13.67
CA SER A 146 1.47 3.06 -13.41
C SER A 146 2.24 3.85 -12.36
N VAL A 147 2.13 5.17 -12.37
CA VAL A 147 2.54 5.95 -11.21
C VAL A 147 1.52 5.75 -10.08
N GLY A 148 1.98 5.69 -8.82
CA GLY A 148 1.15 5.81 -7.62
C GLY A 148 1.33 7.19 -6.98
N ASN A 149 0.69 7.44 -5.85
CA ASN A 149 0.84 8.72 -5.16
C ASN A 149 2.25 8.89 -4.56
N HIS A 150 2.87 7.83 -4.08
CA HIS A 150 4.20 7.89 -3.47
C HIS A 150 5.33 8.06 -4.49
N GLU A 151 5.12 7.84 -5.77
CA GLU A 151 6.04 8.26 -6.82
C GLU A 151 6.27 9.78 -6.81
N PHE A 152 5.36 10.56 -6.25
CA PHE A 152 5.45 12.02 -6.16
C PHE A 152 5.99 12.55 -4.84
N ASP A 153 6.35 11.72 -3.86
CA ASP A 153 6.83 12.15 -2.53
C ASP A 153 8.04 13.10 -2.60
N LYS A 154 8.94 12.86 -3.54
CA LYS A 154 10.15 13.67 -3.77
C LYS A 154 10.05 14.60 -4.98
N GLY A 155 8.88 14.67 -5.61
CA GLY A 155 8.58 15.52 -6.76
C GLY A 155 8.81 14.88 -8.11
N SER A 156 8.17 15.47 -9.13
CA SER A 156 8.22 14.95 -10.51
C SER A 156 9.63 14.91 -11.10
N ALA A 157 10.53 15.81 -10.70
CA ALA A 157 11.91 15.81 -11.17
C ALA A 157 12.68 14.58 -10.68
N GLU A 158 12.49 14.17 -9.43
CA GLU A 158 13.10 12.96 -8.89
C GLU A 158 12.46 11.71 -9.52
N LEU A 159 11.15 11.68 -9.71
CA LEU A 159 10.48 10.60 -10.43
C LEU A 159 11.02 10.46 -11.87
N MET A 160 11.28 11.56 -12.56
CA MET A 160 11.92 11.53 -13.88
C MET A 160 13.36 10.99 -13.82
N ARG A 161 14.11 11.25 -12.73
CA ARG A 161 15.42 10.64 -12.50
C ARG A 161 15.29 9.13 -12.26
N ILE A 162 14.32 8.70 -11.48
CA ILE A 162 14.04 7.27 -11.27
C ILE A 162 13.76 6.58 -12.61
N GLN A 163 13.00 7.20 -13.52
CA GLN A 163 12.76 6.63 -14.85
C GLN A 163 14.03 6.62 -15.72
N ASN A 164 14.75 7.75 -15.78
CA ASN A 164 15.77 7.95 -16.81
C ASN A 164 17.21 7.70 -16.34
N GLY A 165 17.40 7.48 -15.05
CA GLY A 165 18.74 7.35 -14.46
C GLY A 165 19.44 8.66 -14.17
N GLY A 166 20.68 8.53 -13.70
CA GLY A 166 21.52 9.66 -13.31
C GLY A 166 21.72 9.76 -11.80
N CYS A 167 22.64 10.64 -11.39
CA CYS A 167 22.93 10.84 -9.97
C CYS A 167 21.85 11.71 -9.30
N HIS A 168 21.54 11.41 -8.05
CA HIS A 168 20.75 12.30 -7.20
C HIS A 168 21.50 13.64 -6.96
N ALA A 169 20.78 14.66 -6.52
CA ALA A 169 21.34 16.01 -6.32
C ALA A 169 22.47 16.07 -5.28
N ASP A 170 22.50 15.16 -4.31
CA ASP A 170 23.56 15.03 -3.30
C ASP A 170 24.73 14.13 -3.73
N GLY A 171 24.68 13.57 -4.92
CA GLY A 171 25.75 12.80 -5.56
C GLY A 171 25.34 11.38 -5.99
N CYS A 172 26.29 10.67 -6.59
CA CYS A 172 26.15 9.27 -6.97
C CYS A 172 26.57 8.38 -5.78
N THR A 173 25.71 8.23 -4.81
CA THR A 173 25.98 7.51 -3.54
C THR A 173 25.59 6.04 -3.59
N GLY A 174 24.99 5.59 -4.68
CA GLY A 174 24.59 4.20 -4.88
C GLY A 174 25.78 3.23 -4.90
N ALA A 175 25.50 1.98 -4.62
CA ALA A 175 26.47 0.91 -4.80
C ALA A 175 26.79 0.73 -6.29
N PRO A 176 27.94 0.15 -6.65
CA PRO A 176 28.28 -0.04 -8.04
C PRO A 176 27.23 -0.90 -8.77
N TYR A 177 26.69 -0.37 -9.84
CA TYR A 177 25.72 -1.04 -10.73
C TYR A 177 26.47 -1.79 -11.82
N ALA A 178 26.04 -3.04 -12.11
CA ALA A 178 26.59 -3.81 -13.23
C ALA A 178 26.24 -3.16 -14.57
N LEU A 179 27.22 -3.10 -15.47
CA LEU A 179 27.02 -2.62 -16.84
C LEU A 179 26.75 -3.77 -17.81
N PRO A 180 25.86 -3.59 -18.81
CA PRO A 180 25.78 -4.52 -19.93
C PRO A 180 27.15 -4.67 -20.60
N GLY A 181 27.64 -5.90 -20.71
CA GLY A 181 28.97 -6.18 -21.29
C GLY A 181 30.12 -6.23 -20.29
N GLY A 182 29.85 -6.07 -18.99
CA GLY A 182 30.82 -6.18 -17.89
C GLY A 182 31.35 -4.83 -17.41
N GLY A 183 31.82 -4.81 -16.16
CA GLY A 183 32.21 -3.60 -15.43
C GLY A 183 31.10 -3.08 -14.54
N SER A 184 31.35 -1.96 -13.86
CA SER A 184 30.38 -1.31 -12.98
C SER A 184 30.46 0.22 -13.07
N THR A 185 29.38 0.88 -12.71
CA THR A 185 29.28 2.34 -12.59
C THR A 185 28.59 2.70 -11.28
N ASN A 186 28.87 3.87 -10.75
CA ASN A 186 28.11 4.43 -9.62
C ASN A 186 26.94 5.31 -10.08
N ILE A 187 26.74 5.47 -11.38
CA ILE A 187 25.62 6.23 -11.94
C ILE A 187 24.41 5.29 -12.00
N TYR A 188 23.31 5.69 -11.35
CA TYR A 188 22.06 4.94 -11.39
C TYR A 188 21.55 4.79 -12.83
N PRO A 189 21.24 3.58 -13.30
CA PRO A 189 20.89 3.33 -14.70
C PRO A 189 19.47 3.79 -15.10
N GLY A 190 18.58 3.97 -14.13
CA GLY A 190 17.16 4.22 -14.36
C GLY A 190 16.31 2.96 -14.36
N ALA A 191 15.02 3.15 -14.59
CA ALA A 191 14.06 2.05 -14.76
C ALA A 191 14.11 1.54 -16.19
N ASP A 192 14.23 0.20 -16.38
CA ASP A 192 14.12 -0.45 -17.67
C ASP A 192 12.65 -0.54 -18.14
N PHE A 193 11.71 -0.54 -17.19
CA PHE A 193 10.28 -0.48 -17.47
C PHE A 193 9.80 0.95 -17.72
N GLN A 194 8.68 1.08 -18.43
CA GLN A 194 8.08 2.38 -18.72
C GLN A 194 7.02 2.73 -17.67
N TYR A 195 7.21 3.86 -16.95
CA TYR A 195 6.11 4.47 -16.21
C TYR A 195 5.05 5.02 -17.16
N LEU A 196 3.78 4.87 -16.78
CA LEU A 196 2.60 5.36 -17.49
C LEU A 196 1.81 6.33 -16.61
N SER A 197 1.24 7.38 -17.20
CA SER A 197 0.41 8.35 -16.48
C SER A 197 -0.69 8.91 -17.38
N THR A 198 -1.79 8.17 -17.54
CA THR A 198 -2.93 8.54 -18.38
C THR A 198 -3.59 9.84 -17.92
N ASN A 199 -3.69 10.04 -16.60
CA ASN A 199 -4.45 11.13 -15.99
C ASN A 199 -3.59 12.20 -15.29
N VAL A 200 -2.26 12.15 -15.37
CA VAL A 200 -1.36 13.19 -14.82
C VAL A 200 -0.81 14.02 -15.95
N VAL A 201 -1.15 15.30 -15.98
CA VAL A 201 -0.74 16.23 -17.05
C VAL A 201 0.09 17.40 -16.50
N LYS A 202 1.06 17.86 -17.31
CA LYS A 202 1.87 19.04 -17.03
C LYS A 202 1.05 20.30 -17.32
N ASN A 203 1.04 21.24 -16.40
CA ASN A 203 0.22 22.46 -16.51
C ASN A 203 0.71 23.41 -17.62
N ASP A 204 1.99 23.35 -17.97
CA ASP A 204 2.62 24.23 -18.97
C ASP A 204 2.40 23.74 -20.41
N THR A 205 2.37 22.41 -20.63
CA THR A 205 2.24 21.82 -21.97
C THR A 205 0.90 21.17 -22.24
N GLY A 206 0.18 20.75 -21.19
CA GLY A 206 -1.02 19.93 -21.31
C GLY A 206 -0.75 18.49 -21.73
N GLU A 207 0.53 18.09 -21.86
CA GLU A 207 0.94 16.72 -22.15
C GLU A 207 0.96 15.89 -20.87
N THR A 208 0.77 14.58 -21.00
CA THR A 208 0.93 13.66 -19.86
C THR A 208 2.38 13.62 -19.38
N LEU A 209 2.57 13.39 -18.08
CA LEU A 209 3.90 13.36 -17.46
C LEU A 209 4.76 12.23 -18.06
N PHE A 210 4.19 11.05 -18.19
CA PHE A 210 4.72 9.89 -18.91
C PHE A 210 3.75 9.51 -20.03
N PRO A 211 4.07 8.56 -20.93
CA PRO A 211 3.11 8.06 -21.92
C PRO A 211 1.78 7.67 -21.28
N ALA A 212 0.67 8.11 -21.89
CA ALA A 212 -0.66 7.82 -21.37
C ALA A 212 -0.99 6.31 -21.38
N TYR A 213 -0.40 5.58 -22.32
CA TYR A 213 -0.51 4.12 -22.41
C TYR A 213 0.70 3.54 -23.12
N ALA A 214 0.91 2.24 -22.94
CA ALA A 214 1.85 1.45 -23.71
C ALA A 214 1.17 0.26 -24.37
N THR A 215 1.85 -0.41 -25.30
CA THR A 215 1.31 -1.57 -26.00
C THR A 215 2.26 -2.76 -25.92
N LYS A 216 1.69 -3.95 -25.68
CA LYS A 216 2.38 -5.23 -25.88
C LYS A 216 1.83 -5.91 -27.12
N ARG A 217 2.71 -6.33 -28.00
CA ARG A 217 2.36 -7.04 -29.23
C ARG A 217 2.73 -8.49 -29.09
N ILE A 218 1.78 -9.35 -29.35
CA ILE A 218 1.99 -10.81 -29.37
C ILE A 218 1.59 -11.36 -30.74
N LYS A 219 2.05 -12.57 -31.03
CA LYS A 219 1.62 -13.33 -32.18
C LYS A 219 0.68 -14.43 -31.73
N SER A 220 -0.56 -14.41 -32.22
CA SER A 220 -1.52 -15.47 -31.89
C SER A 220 -1.10 -16.82 -32.47
N ASP A 221 -1.67 -17.89 -31.97
CA ASP A 221 -1.48 -19.24 -32.49
C ASP A 221 -1.86 -19.37 -33.97
N SER A 222 -2.76 -18.52 -34.46
CA SER A 222 -3.12 -18.44 -35.89
C SER A 222 -2.15 -17.62 -36.72
N GLY A 223 -1.18 -16.95 -36.08
CA GLY A 223 -0.19 -16.09 -36.71
C GLY A 223 -0.59 -14.61 -36.85
N LYS A 224 -1.80 -14.22 -36.39
CA LYS A 224 -2.23 -12.83 -36.34
C LYS A 224 -1.43 -12.07 -35.27
N LYS A 225 -1.06 -10.83 -35.55
CA LYS A 225 -0.54 -9.87 -34.58
C LYS A 225 -1.70 -9.34 -33.73
N ILE A 226 -1.61 -9.49 -32.43
CA ILE A 226 -2.55 -8.95 -31.42
C ILE A 226 -1.83 -7.84 -30.66
N THR A 227 -2.50 -6.71 -30.46
CA THR A 227 -1.97 -5.56 -29.70
C THR A 227 -2.82 -5.33 -28.46
N ILE A 228 -2.20 -5.41 -27.29
CA ILE A 228 -2.85 -5.14 -25.99
C ILE A 228 -2.38 -3.77 -25.52
N GLY A 229 -3.33 -2.87 -25.21
CA GLY A 229 -3.06 -1.56 -24.63
C GLY A 229 -3.13 -1.59 -23.10
N PHE A 230 -2.16 -0.98 -22.45
CA PHE A 230 -2.07 -0.81 -21.00
C PHE A 230 -2.15 0.66 -20.67
N LEU A 231 -3.22 1.07 -19.99
CA LEU A 231 -3.37 2.41 -19.42
C LEU A 231 -2.74 2.44 -18.03
N GLY A 232 -2.08 3.54 -17.64
CA GLY A 232 -1.53 3.70 -16.29
C GLY A 232 -2.15 4.92 -15.60
N GLU A 233 -2.79 4.76 -14.46
CA GLU A 233 -3.46 5.85 -13.75
C GLU A 233 -3.14 5.88 -12.26
N VAL A 234 -3.31 7.05 -11.67
CA VAL A 234 -3.22 7.29 -10.23
C VAL A 234 -4.44 8.07 -9.77
N LEU A 235 -4.80 7.96 -8.51
CA LEU A 235 -5.97 8.65 -7.95
C LEU A 235 -5.93 10.17 -8.21
N GLU A 236 -7.06 10.75 -8.65
CA GLU A 236 -7.24 12.19 -8.84
C GLU A 236 -6.90 12.97 -7.56
N SER A 237 -7.20 12.39 -6.40
CA SER A 237 -6.98 13.02 -5.10
C SER A 237 -5.51 13.07 -4.64
N THR A 238 -4.55 12.57 -5.42
CA THR A 238 -3.10 12.58 -5.10
C THR A 238 -2.61 13.92 -4.53
N PRO A 239 -2.97 15.10 -5.06
CA PRO A 239 -2.52 16.38 -4.50
C PRO A 239 -2.96 16.65 -3.06
N THR A 240 -3.91 15.88 -2.52
CA THR A 240 -4.38 16.03 -1.14
C THR A 240 -3.63 15.13 -0.16
N ILE A 241 -2.87 14.15 -0.66
CA ILE A 241 -2.16 13.15 0.14
C ILE A 241 -0.65 13.12 -0.12
N VAL A 242 -0.15 14.06 -0.91
CA VAL A 242 1.28 14.29 -1.17
C VAL A 242 1.61 15.75 -0.83
N THR A 243 2.87 16.03 -0.49
CA THR A 243 3.29 17.42 -0.24
C THR A 243 3.08 18.28 -1.49
N PRO A 244 2.61 19.53 -1.36
CA PRO A 244 2.32 20.38 -2.53
C PRO A 244 3.51 20.56 -3.48
N THR A 245 4.74 20.51 -2.96
CA THR A 245 5.96 20.59 -3.78
C THR A 245 6.16 19.34 -4.63
N GLY A 246 5.67 18.19 -4.18
CA GLY A 246 5.77 16.93 -4.91
C GLY A 246 4.95 16.88 -6.19
N VAL A 247 3.84 17.61 -6.20
CA VAL A 247 2.88 17.67 -7.32
C VAL A 247 2.85 19.02 -8.03
N ALA A 248 3.80 19.91 -7.72
CA ALA A 248 3.85 21.23 -8.30
C ALA A 248 3.95 21.18 -9.83
N GLY A 249 3.13 21.98 -10.51
CA GLY A 249 3.10 22.05 -11.98
C GLY A 249 2.35 20.89 -12.66
N LEU A 250 1.67 20.05 -11.89
CA LEU A 250 0.87 18.92 -12.39
C LEU A 250 -0.61 19.11 -12.08
N THR A 251 -1.46 18.56 -12.95
CA THR A 251 -2.89 18.38 -12.73
C THR A 251 -3.21 16.90 -12.81
N PHE A 252 -3.91 16.40 -11.78
CA PHE A 252 -4.43 15.04 -11.71
C PHE A 252 -5.88 15.09 -12.15
N GLN A 253 -6.18 14.44 -13.26
CA GLN A 253 -7.50 14.42 -13.88
C GLN A 253 -8.32 13.26 -13.34
N ASP A 254 -9.66 13.36 -13.44
CA ASP A 254 -10.57 12.25 -13.15
C ASP A 254 -10.17 11.00 -13.95
N GLU A 255 -10.06 9.88 -13.27
CA GLU A 255 -9.51 8.64 -13.80
C GLU A 255 -10.38 8.08 -14.95
N ALA A 256 -11.71 7.98 -14.73
CA ALA A 256 -12.60 7.44 -15.75
C ALA A 256 -12.64 8.30 -17.01
N ASP A 257 -12.65 9.62 -16.86
CA ASP A 257 -12.67 10.55 -18.00
C ASP A 257 -11.35 10.51 -18.79
N ALA A 258 -10.23 10.37 -18.10
CA ALA A 258 -8.91 10.27 -18.73
C ALA A 258 -8.75 8.96 -19.50
N ALA A 259 -9.04 7.81 -18.86
CA ALA A 259 -9.03 6.51 -19.52
C ALA A 259 -9.92 6.46 -20.74
N ASN A 260 -11.17 6.93 -20.61
CA ASN A 260 -12.15 6.95 -21.69
C ASN A 260 -11.67 7.79 -22.88
N ARG A 261 -11.11 8.98 -22.61
CA ARG A 261 -10.57 9.86 -23.64
C ARG A 261 -9.45 9.18 -24.43
N VAL A 262 -8.52 8.51 -23.75
CA VAL A 262 -7.40 7.81 -24.41
C VAL A 262 -7.93 6.64 -25.26
N VAL A 263 -8.79 5.80 -24.73
CA VAL A 263 -9.37 4.64 -25.44
C VAL A 263 -10.19 5.08 -26.65
N GLN A 264 -10.93 6.19 -26.56
CA GLN A 264 -11.72 6.73 -27.68
C GLN A 264 -10.83 7.31 -28.78
N ASN A 265 -9.73 7.97 -28.41
CA ASN A 265 -8.83 8.63 -29.36
C ASN A 265 -7.77 7.71 -29.96
N ALA A 266 -7.45 6.58 -29.34
CA ALA A 266 -6.39 5.66 -29.79
C ALA A 266 -6.57 5.14 -31.22
N LYS A 267 -7.81 5.07 -31.73
CA LYS A 267 -8.11 4.74 -33.12
C LYS A 267 -7.81 5.87 -34.12
N ASN A 268 -7.64 7.08 -33.62
CA ASN A 268 -7.43 8.27 -34.44
C ASN A 268 -5.94 8.67 -34.53
N VAL A 269 -5.07 8.02 -33.74
CA VAL A 269 -3.65 8.34 -33.62
C VAL A 269 -2.84 7.15 -34.10
N GLY A 270 -2.28 7.23 -35.30
CA GLY A 270 -1.42 6.21 -35.88
C GLY A 270 -2.05 5.36 -36.98
N ASN A 271 -1.29 4.42 -37.54
CA ASN A 271 -1.82 3.45 -38.50
C ASN A 271 -2.79 2.50 -37.78
N ALA A 272 -3.89 2.14 -38.43
CA ALA A 272 -4.90 1.24 -37.87
C ALA A 272 -4.34 -0.10 -37.34
N GLU A 273 -3.15 -0.50 -37.80
CA GLU A 273 -2.44 -1.71 -37.38
C GLU A 273 -1.81 -1.62 -35.97
N ASP A 274 -1.68 -0.42 -35.41
CA ASP A 274 -1.04 -0.18 -34.10
C ASP A 274 -2.05 0.15 -33.00
N SER A 275 -3.34 0.26 -33.32
CA SER A 275 -4.42 0.46 -32.35
C SER A 275 -4.60 -0.80 -31.51
N PRO A 276 -4.72 -0.68 -30.15
CA PRO A 276 -5.00 -1.83 -29.31
C PRO A 276 -6.28 -2.57 -29.67
N ASP A 277 -6.20 -3.88 -29.76
CA ASP A 277 -7.33 -4.79 -29.96
C ASP A 277 -8.11 -4.97 -28.63
N THR A 278 -7.41 -4.94 -27.49
CA THR A 278 -8.00 -5.00 -26.14
C THR A 278 -7.25 -4.09 -25.18
N TRP A 279 -7.89 -3.72 -24.06
CA TRP A 279 -7.35 -2.79 -23.07
C TRP A 279 -7.32 -3.38 -21.67
N VAL A 280 -6.24 -3.11 -20.95
CA VAL A 280 -6.07 -3.36 -19.53
C VAL A 280 -5.81 -2.00 -18.84
N LEU A 281 -6.54 -1.71 -17.78
CA LEU A 281 -6.31 -0.55 -16.92
C LEU A 281 -5.47 -0.98 -15.73
N VAL A 282 -4.31 -0.36 -15.57
CA VAL A 282 -3.42 -0.49 -14.41
C VAL A 282 -3.57 0.82 -13.63
N ILE A 283 -4.26 0.78 -12.50
CA ILE A 283 -4.66 1.99 -11.78
C ILE A 283 -4.26 1.94 -10.32
N HIS A 284 -3.59 2.98 -9.87
CA HIS A 284 -3.28 3.16 -8.46
C HIS A 284 -4.44 3.83 -7.74
N GLN A 285 -5.53 3.09 -7.60
CA GLN A 285 -6.74 3.36 -6.84
C GLN A 285 -7.42 2.04 -6.52
N GLY A 286 -8.06 1.93 -5.36
CA GLY A 286 -8.58 0.64 -4.91
C GLY A 286 -9.81 0.70 -4.01
N GLY A 287 -10.08 -0.44 -3.40
CA GLY A 287 -11.21 -0.62 -2.49
C GLY A 287 -10.92 -1.70 -1.45
N PHE A 288 -11.94 -2.05 -0.67
CA PHE A 288 -11.86 -3.05 0.38
C PHE A 288 -12.99 -4.07 0.25
N GLN A 289 -12.70 -5.32 0.63
CA GLN A 289 -13.74 -6.30 0.88
C GLN A 289 -14.50 -5.93 2.17
N SER A 290 -15.82 -6.13 2.19
CA SER A 290 -16.61 -5.95 3.41
C SER A 290 -16.37 -7.12 4.39
N GLY A 291 -16.23 -6.82 5.68
CA GLY A 291 -15.96 -7.82 6.72
C GLY A 291 -14.52 -8.36 6.68
N THR A 292 -14.34 -9.64 6.97
CA THR A 292 -13.00 -10.26 6.93
C THR A 292 -12.60 -10.55 5.48
N ALA A 293 -11.49 -9.98 5.04
CA ALA A 293 -10.94 -10.20 3.71
C ALA A 293 -10.57 -11.69 3.51
N VAL A 294 -10.80 -12.18 2.31
CA VAL A 294 -10.47 -13.54 1.87
C VAL A 294 -9.62 -13.45 0.63
N LEU A 295 -8.52 -14.18 0.60
CA LEU A 295 -7.69 -14.28 -0.60
C LEU A 295 -8.55 -14.72 -1.79
N ASN A 296 -8.47 -14.00 -2.90
CA ASN A 296 -9.32 -14.20 -4.07
C ASN A 296 -10.84 -13.94 -3.84
N GLY A 297 -11.22 -13.29 -2.75
CA GLY A 297 -12.58 -12.90 -2.43
C GLY A 297 -12.99 -11.55 -3.04
N CYS A 298 -14.29 -11.25 -2.93
CA CYS A 298 -14.89 -9.97 -3.32
C CYS A 298 -16.12 -9.64 -2.45
N ALA A 299 -16.02 -9.80 -1.14
CA ALA A 299 -17.14 -9.53 -0.26
C ALA A 299 -17.57 -8.05 -0.35
N GLY A 300 -18.86 -7.82 -0.58
CA GLY A 300 -19.44 -6.50 -0.73
C GLY A 300 -19.18 -5.81 -2.09
N ASN A 301 -18.54 -6.48 -3.06
CA ASN A 301 -18.28 -5.95 -4.41
C ASN A 301 -17.59 -4.57 -4.41
N LEU A 302 -16.71 -4.31 -3.42
CA LEU A 302 -16.01 -3.04 -3.22
C LEU A 302 -16.95 -1.82 -3.08
N ALA A 303 -18.20 -2.03 -2.68
CA ALA A 303 -19.21 -0.97 -2.60
C ALA A 303 -18.76 0.17 -1.67
N GLY A 304 -18.95 1.41 -2.12
CA GLY A 304 -18.58 2.62 -1.38
C GLY A 304 -17.08 2.97 -1.47
N SER A 305 -16.32 2.29 -2.32
CA SER A 305 -14.93 2.66 -2.66
C SER A 305 -14.87 3.44 -3.97
N ASP A 306 -13.84 4.28 -4.13
CA ASP A 306 -13.64 5.10 -5.31
C ASP A 306 -13.49 4.23 -6.58
N ILE A 307 -12.77 3.10 -6.50
CA ILE A 307 -12.65 2.19 -7.64
C ILE A 307 -14.00 1.66 -8.13
N ALA A 308 -14.98 1.46 -7.24
CA ALA A 308 -16.31 1.00 -7.64
C ALA A 308 -17.08 2.09 -8.40
N GLU A 309 -16.87 3.37 -8.11
CA GLU A 309 -17.45 4.50 -8.83
C GLU A 309 -16.78 4.70 -10.20
N ILE A 310 -15.43 4.64 -10.24
CA ILE A 310 -14.65 4.73 -11.48
C ILE A 310 -15.11 3.65 -12.47
N VAL A 311 -15.21 2.41 -12.02
CA VAL A 311 -15.62 1.25 -12.84
C VAL A 311 -16.98 1.43 -13.49
N GLN A 312 -17.92 2.14 -12.87
CA GLN A 312 -19.25 2.42 -13.44
C GLN A 312 -19.19 3.34 -14.66
N ARG A 313 -18.16 4.18 -14.75
CA ARG A 313 -17.99 5.23 -15.75
C ARG A 313 -17.05 4.86 -16.90
N LEU A 314 -16.29 3.76 -16.76
CA LEU A 314 -15.30 3.33 -17.75
C LEU A 314 -15.93 2.92 -19.09
N ASP A 315 -15.22 3.20 -20.19
CA ASP A 315 -15.54 2.74 -21.54
C ASP A 315 -15.71 1.19 -21.55
N PRO A 316 -16.72 0.66 -22.27
CA PRO A 316 -17.01 -0.79 -22.33
C PRO A 316 -15.85 -1.65 -22.85
N ARG A 317 -14.87 -1.08 -23.53
CA ARG A 317 -13.68 -1.78 -24.02
C ARG A 317 -12.68 -2.11 -22.91
N ILE A 318 -12.71 -1.39 -21.79
CA ILE A 318 -11.88 -1.64 -20.62
C ILE A 318 -12.59 -2.69 -19.75
N LYS A 319 -12.14 -3.94 -19.83
CA LYS A 319 -12.80 -5.07 -19.16
C LYS A 319 -11.96 -5.70 -18.05
N VAL A 320 -10.66 -5.39 -18.00
CA VAL A 320 -9.73 -5.91 -17.01
C VAL A 320 -9.04 -4.73 -16.31
N ILE A 321 -9.05 -4.76 -14.99
CA ILE A 321 -8.54 -3.67 -14.14
C ILE A 321 -7.63 -4.29 -13.09
N ILE A 322 -6.41 -3.78 -13.02
CA ILE A 322 -5.42 -4.08 -11.99
C ILE A 322 -5.34 -2.85 -11.12
N SER A 323 -5.81 -2.98 -9.88
CA SER A 323 -5.95 -1.89 -8.91
C SER A 323 -4.99 -2.01 -7.74
N ALA A 324 -4.82 -0.93 -6.94
CA ALA A 324 -3.79 -0.80 -5.92
C ALA A 324 -4.19 0.16 -4.79
N HIS A 325 -3.21 0.85 -4.17
CA HIS A 325 -3.33 1.95 -3.20
C HIS A 325 -3.86 1.55 -1.82
N THR A 326 -4.88 0.74 -1.75
CA THR A 326 -5.52 0.39 -0.46
C THR A 326 -4.79 -0.70 0.31
N HIS A 327 -3.69 -1.27 -0.25
CA HIS A 327 -2.97 -2.43 0.29
C HIS A 327 -3.86 -3.65 0.54
N ALA A 328 -5.05 -3.68 -0.04
CA ALA A 328 -6.01 -4.77 0.08
C ALA A 328 -5.80 -5.80 -1.04
N GLU A 329 -6.15 -7.03 -0.74
CA GLU A 329 -6.22 -8.09 -1.74
C GLU A 329 -7.67 -8.41 -2.06
N TYR A 330 -7.96 -8.53 -3.34
CA TYR A 330 -9.26 -9.00 -3.82
C TYR A 330 -9.19 -9.45 -5.29
N ARG A 331 -10.20 -10.20 -5.67
CA ARG A 331 -10.51 -10.56 -7.05
C ARG A 331 -12.01 -10.47 -7.25
N CYS A 332 -12.44 -9.44 -7.95
CA CYS A 332 -13.83 -9.07 -8.13
C CYS A 332 -14.29 -9.23 -9.56
N THR A 333 -15.54 -9.61 -9.73
CA THR A 333 -16.28 -9.47 -10.98
C THR A 333 -17.43 -8.52 -10.74
N ILE A 334 -17.40 -7.36 -11.38
CA ILE A 334 -18.41 -6.31 -11.21
C ILE A 334 -19.10 -6.07 -12.55
N THR A 335 -20.43 -6.09 -12.55
CA THR A 335 -21.25 -5.77 -13.73
C THR A 335 -21.95 -4.44 -13.52
N THR A 336 -21.67 -3.48 -14.39
CA THR A 336 -22.29 -2.15 -14.40
C THR A 336 -22.69 -1.77 -15.82
N ASN A 337 -23.89 -1.21 -16.00
CA ASN A 337 -24.39 -0.78 -17.32
C ASN A 337 -24.32 -1.90 -18.38
N GLY A 338 -24.53 -3.16 -17.99
CA GLY A 338 -24.46 -4.33 -18.88
C GLY A 338 -23.03 -4.76 -19.27
N VAL A 339 -21.99 -4.14 -18.72
CA VAL A 339 -20.59 -4.51 -18.94
C VAL A 339 -20.04 -5.19 -17.68
N THR A 340 -19.57 -6.42 -17.83
CA THR A 340 -18.88 -7.16 -16.78
C THR A 340 -17.38 -6.84 -16.84
N ARG A 341 -16.75 -6.62 -15.68
CA ARG A 341 -15.31 -6.34 -15.56
C ARG A 341 -14.66 -7.21 -14.50
N LEU A 342 -13.46 -7.66 -14.78
CA LEU A 342 -12.59 -8.34 -13.82
C LEU A 342 -11.67 -7.30 -13.16
N ILE A 343 -11.62 -7.28 -11.83
CA ILE A 343 -10.82 -6.35 -11.05
C ILE A 343 -10.01 -7.16 -10.04
N THR A 344 -8.69 -6.91 -9.94
CA THR A 344 -7.82 -7.57 -8.96
C THR A 344 -6.89 -6.57 -8.30
N SER A 345 -6.46 -6.87 -7.07
CA SER A 345 -5.42 -6.15 -6.34
C SER A 345 -4.59 -7.13 -5.52
N ALA A 346 -3.29 -6.85 -5.39
CA ALA A 346 -2.28 -7.78 -4.91
C ALA A 346 -1.72 -7.41 -3.51
N SER A 347 -2.54 -6.81 -2.64
CA SER A 347 -2.09 -6.37 -1.31
C SER A 347 -0.95 -5.36 -1.40
N SER A 348 0.20 -5.59 -0.73
CA SER A 348 1.37 -4.70 -0.73
C SER A 348 2.64 -5.46 -0.37
N PHE A 349 3.82 -4.79 -0.47
CA PHE A 349 5.13 -5.27 -0.02
C PHE A 349 5.57 -6.57 -0.70
N GLY A 350 5.09 -6.82 -1.91
CA GLY A 350 5.40 -8.04 -2.66
C GLY A 350 4.77 -9.32 -2.08
N ARG A 351 3.75 -9.22 -1.20
CA ARG A 351 3.14 -10.38 -0.53
C ARG A 351 2.27 -11.24 -1.43
N ILE A 352 1.78 -10.68 -2.53
CA ILE A 352 0.92 -11.37 -3.50
C ILE A 352 1.41 -11.09 -4.92
N LEU A 353 1.31 -12.09 -5.77
CA LEU A 353 1.35 -11.96 -7.22
C LEU A 353 -0.04 -12.27 -7.77
N SER A 354 -0.63 -11.35 -8.52
CA SER A 354 -1.84 -11.56 -9.33
C SER A 354 -1.43 -12.10 -10.70
N ASP A 355 -1.93 -13.26 -11.07
CA ASP A 355 -1.79 -13.85 -12.41
C ASP A 355 -3.13 -13.72 -13.14
N VAL A 356 -3.20 -12.84 -14.12
CA VAL A 356 -4.42 -12.53 -14.90
C VAL A 356 -4.26 -13.13 -16.29
N THR A 357 -5.07 -14.13 -16.61
CA THR A 357 -5.11 -14.74 -17.93
C THR A 357 -6.13 -14.02 -18.81
N LEU A 358 -5.69 -13.53 -19.95
CA LEU A 358 -6.52 -12.95 -21.01
C LEU A 358 -6.61 -13.96 -22.16
N SER A 359 -7.80 -14.51 -22.43
CA SER A 359 -8.04 -15.35 -23.61
C SER A 359 -8.56 -14.49 -24.74
N ILE A 360 -7.75 -14.31 -25.78
CA ILE A 360 -7.98 -13.37 -26.88
C ILE A 360 -8.30 -14.14 -28.17
N ASP A 361 -9.34 -13.73 -28.89
CA ASP A 361 -9.75 -14.33 -30.18
C ASP A 361 -8.62 -14.18 -31.21
N ASP A 362 -8.18 -15.30 -31.76
CA ASP A 362 -7.08 -15.39 -32.72
C ASP A 362 -7.34 -14.62 -34.03
N LYS A 363 -8.58 -14.33 -34.36
CA LYS A 363 -8.97 -13.66 -35.61
C LYS A 363 -9.29 -12.19 -35.43
N THR A 364 -10.02 -11.86 -34.36
CA THR A 364 -10.48 -10.49 -34.14
C THR A 364 -9.54 -9.69 -33.23
N GLY A 365 -8.83 -10.34 -32.31
CA GLY A 365 -8.07 -9.68 -31.24
C GLY A 365 -8.94 -9.27 -30.05
N GLU A 366 -10.25 -9.57 -30.09
CA GLU A 366 -11.16 -9.25 -29.01
C GLU A 366 -10.93 -10.14 -27.79
N LEU A 367 -11.06 -9.58 -26.60
CA LEU A 367 -11.02 -10.32 -25.34
C LEU A 367 -12.27 -11.21 -25.22
N VAL A 368 -12.07 -12.52 -25.23
CA VAL A 368 -13.11 -13.56 -25.13
C VAL A 368 -13.44 -13.85 -23.66
N SER A 369 -12.42 -14.03 -22.85
CA SER A 369 -12.57 -14.25 -21.41
C SER A 369 -11.35 -13.75 -20.64
N ALA A 370 -11.53 -13.50 -19.36
CA ALA A 370 -10.42 -13.24 -18.44
C ALA A 370 -10.64 -13.96 -17.10
N SER A 371 -9.54 -14.34 -16.48
CA SER A 371 -9.53 -14.87 -15.11
C SER A 371 -8.35 -14.29 -14.35
N ALA A 372 -8.43 -14.28 -13.01
CA ALA A 372 -7.31 -13.88 -12.16
C ALA A 372 -7.14 -14.83 -11.00
N THR A 373 -5.90 -14.97 -10.52
CA THR A 373 -5.57 -15.70 -9.30
C THR A 373 -4.51 -14.95 -8.51
N ASN A 374 -4.84 -14.58 -7.28
CA ASN A 374 -3.90 -14.02 -6.32
C ASN A 374 -3.19 -15.15 -5.60
N THR A 375 -1.86 -15.15 -5.64
CA THR A 375 -1.02 -16.17 -5.01
C THR A 375 -0.11 -15.52 -3.97
N ILE A 376 -0.08 -16.08 -2.75
CA ILE A 376 0.81 -15.58 -1.68
C ILE A 376 2.26 -15.91 -2.04
N VAL A 377 3.11 -14.91 -1.99
CA VAL A 377 4.57 -15.01 -2.19
C VAL A 377 5.20 -15.43 -0.86
N GLU A 378 5.22 -16.73 -0.59
CA GLU A 378 5.81 -17.27 0.65
C GLU A 378 7.33 -17.15 0.64
N ASN A 379 7.92 -16.77 1.78
CA ASN A 379 9.35 -16.52 1.90
C ASN A 379 10.04 -17.29 3.04
N ALA A 380 9.33 -18.23 3.67
CA ALA A 380 9.85 -18.98 4.82
C ALA A 380 9.46 -20.46 4.78
N LEU A 381 10.21 -21.26 5.56
CA LEU A 381 9.96 -22.68 5.81
C LEU A 381 8.86 -22.89 6.87
N ASN A 382 8.65 -21.90 7.74
CA ASN A 382 7.71 -21.97 8.84
C ASN A 382 6.53 -21.00 8.66
N ALA A 383 5.40 -21.32 9.29
CA ALA A 383 4.25 -20.41 9.36
C ALA A 383 4.54 -19.23 10.31
N SER A 384 3.87 -18.10 10.07
CA SER A 384 3.93 -16.95 10.96
C SER A 384 3.03 -17.14 12.18
N GLY A 385 3.32 -16.42 13.26
CA GLY A 385 2.54 -16.43 14.49
C GLY A 385 3.13 -15.48 15.52
N THR A 386 2.41 -15.23 16.61
CA THR A 386 2.90 -14.39 17.70
C THR A 386 4.18 -14.95 18.29
N GLY A 387 5.26 -14.18 18.30
CA GLY A 387 6.57 -14.59 18.82
C GLY A 387 7.29 -15.64 17.98
N VAL A 388 6.83 -15.92 16.77
CA VAL A 388 7.48 -16.86 15.84
C VAL A 388 8.46 -16.11 14.96
N ILE A 389 9.73 -16.52 14.98
CA ILE A 389 10.78 -15.96 14.13
C ILE A 389 10.72 -16.60 12.75
N ARG A 390 10.79 -15.78 11.70
CA ARG A 390 10.85 -16.24 10.31
C ARG A 390 12.11 -17.09 10.08
N GLN A 391 11.92 -18.27 9.48
CA GLN A 391 13.01 -19.10 8.96
C GLN A 391 13.04 -18.95 7.44
N PRO A 392 13.95 -18.14 6.86
CA PRO A 392 14.00 -17.90 5.43
C PRO A 392 14.10 -19.19 4.63
N ASP A 393 13.44 -19.22 3.47
CA ASP A 393 13.56 -20.31 2.50
C ASP A 393 14.33 -19.82 1.26
N PRO A 394 15.66 -19.97 1.20
CA PRO A 394 16.47 -19.48 0.07
C PRO A 394 16.09 -20.10 -1.28
N SER A 395 15.43 -21.27 -1.30
CA SER A 395 14.99 -21.90 -2.54
C SER A 395 13.87 -21.16 -3.25
N LYS A 396 13.17 -20.28 -2.50
CA LYS A 396 12.08 -19.40 -2.99
C LYS A 396 12.57 -18.01 -3.37
N ALA A 397 13.86 -17.70 -3.21
CA ALA A 397 14.44 -16.41 -3.56
C ALA A 397 15.11 -16.44 -4.94
N ASP A 398 14.97 -15.36 -5.70
CA ASP A 398 15.78 -15.12 -6.90
C ASP A 398 17.19 -14.69 -6.49
N PRO A 399 18.24 -15.42 -6.87
CA PRO A 399 19.59 -15.13 -6.41
C PRO A 399 20.14 -13.79 -6.92
N GLU A 400 19.71 -13.31 -8.10
CA GLU A 400 20.17 -12.02 -8.65
C GLU A 400 19.59 -10.85 -7.84
N VAL A 401 18.29 -10.89 -7.55
CA VAL A 401 17.64 -9.88 -6.73
C VAL A 401 18.07 -10.00 -5.27
N GLN A 402 18.30 -11.23 -4.76
CA GLN A 402 18.81 -11.41 -3.39
C GLN A 402 20.20 -10.77 -3.22
N ALA A 403 21.05 -10.83 -4.24
CA ALA A 403 22.36 -10.14 -4.19
C ALA A 403 22.21 -8.62 -4.07
N VAL A 404 21.23 -8.01 -4.75
CA VAL A 404 20.90 -6.59 -4.60
C VAL A 404 20.40 -6.30 -3.18
N VAL A 405 19.48 -7.12 -2.66
CA VAL A 405 18.95 -6.99 -1.29
C VAL A 405 20.10 -7.04 -0.28
N ASP A 406 20.95 -8.08 -0.34
CA ASP A 406 22.07 -8.28 0.60
C ASP A 406 23.04 -7.10 0.56
N GLN A 407 23.33 -6.56 -0.60
CA GLN A 407 24.21 -5.41 -0.79
C GLN A 407 23.68 -4.16 -0.08
N TYR A 408 22.41 -3.81 -0.29
CA TYR A 408 21.85 -2.59 0.29
C TYR A 408 21.48 -2.75 1.77
N VAL A 409 21.07 -3.93 2.21
CA VAL A 409 20.90 -4.25 3.63
C VAL A 409 22.23 -4.11 4.36
N ALA A 410 23.33 -4.66 3.82
CA ALA A 410 24.66 -4.53 4.40
C ALA A 410 25.14 -3.06 4.43
N ALA A 411 24.88 -2.29 3.37
CA ALA A 411 25.26 -0.88 3.30
C ALA A 411 24.47 0.00 4.30
N ALA A 412 23.19 -0.30 4.53
CA ALA A 412 22.37 0.41 5.50
C ALA A 412 22.60 -0.01 6.96
N ALA A 413 23.11 -1.23 7.20
CA ALA A 413 23.20 -1.86 8.52
C ALA A 413 23.86 -1.00 9.61
N PRO A 414 24.97 -0.26 9.37
CA PRO A 414 25.60 0.58 10.41
C PRO A 414 24.65 1.65 10.98
N LEU A 415 23.74 2.17 10.17
CA LEU A 415 22.72 3.12 10.61
C LEU A 415 21.46 2.41 11.07
N ALA A 416 20.99 1.44 10.31
CA ALA A 416 19.74 0.72 10.57
C ALA A 416 19.75 0.03 11.95
N ASN A 417 20.85 -0.67 12.28
CA ASN A 417 20.94 -1.48 13.49
C ASN A 417 21.34 -0.68 14.75
N ARG A 418 21.46 0.64 14.63
CA ARG A 418 21.76 1.49 15.80
C ARG A 418 20.54 1.53 16.73
N VAL A 419 20.67 0.93 17.92
CA VAL A 419 19.66 1.02 18.97
C VAL A 419 19.46 2.47 19.38
N ILE A 420 18.22 2.93 19.39
CA ILE A 420 17.82 4.29 19.76
C ILE A 420 17.16 4.36 21.15
N GLY A 421 16.64 3.24 21.65
CA GLY A 421 16.01 3.12 22.97
C GLY A 421 15.21 1.84 23.09
N ARG A 422 14.26 1.82 24.05
CA ARG A 422 13.46 0.63 24.39
C ARG A 422 11.96 0.92 24.46
N ILE A 423 11.15 -0.14 24.27
CA ILE A 423 9.71 -0.16 24.54
C ILE A 423 9.36 -1.20 25.61
N GLN A 424 8.43 -0.88 26.48
CA GLN A 424 7.97 -1.77 27.55
C GLN A 424 6.88 -2.76 27.06
N GLY A 425 6.23 -2.48 25.94
CA GLY A 425 5.20 -3.30 25.29
C GLY A 425 5.03 -2.88 23.84
N ASP A 426 4.17 -3.58 23.10
CA ASP A 426 3.92 -3.30 21.68
C ASP A 426 3.29 -1.91 21.48
N LEU A 427 3.92 -1.08 20.67
CA LEU A 427 3.38 0.18 20.20
C LEU A 427 2.78 -0.03 18.80
N THR A 428 1.44 -0.13 18.74
CA THR A 428 0.74 -0.50 17.51
C THR A 428 -0.04 0.65 16.90
N ARG A 429 -0.42 0.48 15.63
CA ARG A 429 -1.38 1.32 14.90
C ARG A 429 -2.82 0.87 15.09
N THR A 430 -3.06 -0.12 15.95
CA THR A 430 -4.42 -0.58 16.23
C THR A 430 -5.20 0.51 16.95
N ALA A 431 -6.24 1.00 16.29
CA ALA A 431 -7.04 2.09 16.80
C ALA A 431 -8.05 1.63 17.86
N SER A 432 -8.31 2.47 18.85
CA SER A 432 -9.46 2.35 19.75
C SER A 432 -10.78 2.58 18.97
N ALA A 433 -11.91 2.37 19.61
CA ALA A 433 -13.23 2.67 19.04
C ALA A 433 -13.39 4.14 18.59
N LEU A 434 -12.62 5.05 19.17
CA LEU A 434 -12.61 6.49 18.82
C LEU A 434 -11.46 6.88 17.89
N GLY A 435 -10.65 5.90 17.42
CA GLY A 435 -9.59 6.13 16.45
C GLY A 435 -8.21 6.44 17.04
N GLU A 436 -8.04 6.47 18.36
CA GLU A 436 -6.77 6.72 19.05
C GLU A 436 -5.84 5.48 18.93
N GLN A 437 -4.55 5.69 18.63
CA GLN A 437 -3.55 4.64 18.37
C GLN A 437 -2.35 4.79 19.32
N PRO A 438 -1.87 3.73 20.00
CA PRO A 438 -0.77 3.85 20.96
C PRO A 438 0.52 4.43 20.34
N LEU A 439 0.91 3.98 19.15
CA LEU A 439 2.11 4.47 18.48
C LEU A 439 1.94 5.92 18.01
N GLY A 440 0.76 6.28 17.54
CA GLY A 440 0.45 7.65 17.13
C GLY A 440 0.54 8.65 18.27
N ASP A 441 0.10 8.25 19.44
CA ASP A 441 0.22 9.03 20.67
C ASP A 441 1.69 9.27 21.07
N VAL A 442 2.53 8.24 20.99
CA VAL A 442 3.98 8.34 21.26
C VAL A 442 4.65 9.28 20.27
N ILE A 443 4.31 9.21 18.98
CA ILE A 443 4.86 10.10 17.96
C ILE A 443 4.44 11.56 18.23
N ALA A 444 3.17 11.80 18.54
CA ALA A 444 2.69 13.14 18.88
C ALA A 444 3.38 13.69 20.16
N ASP A 445 3.66 12.83 21.13
CA ASP A 445 4.42 13.18 22.34
C ASP A 445 5.87 13.56 22.01
N ALA A 446 6.51 12.82 21.11
CA ALA A 446 7.87 13.11 20.64
C ALA A 446 7.94 14.46 19.91
N GLN A 447 7.00 14.72 19.00
CA GLN A 447 6.90 16.00 18.28
C GLN A 447 6.69 17.18 19.26
N LEU A 448 5.83 16.98 20.26
CA LEU A 448 5.62 17.98 21.31
C LEU A 448 6.89 18.23 22.12
N ALA A 449 7.54 17.17 22.60
CA ALA A 449 8.75 17.27 23.42
C ALA A 449 9.83 18.10 22.74
N THR A 450 10.04 17.90 21.43
CA THR A 450 11.01 18.63 20.63
C THR A 450 10.63 20.10 20.46
N THR A 451 9.35 20.42 20.28
CA THR A 451 8.89 21.77 19.93
C THR A 451 8.34 22.58 21.14
N GLN A 452 8.22 21.97 22.32
CA GLN A 452 7.72 22.62 23.54
C GLN A 452 8.63 23.77 24.07
N PRO A 453 9.98 23.69 23.97
CA PRO A 453 10.82 24.81 24.35
C PRO A 453 10.49 26.07 23.55
N ALA A 454 10.43 27.22 24.21
CA ALA A 454 10.02 28.50 23.58
C ALA A 454 10.89 28.85 22.34
N ALA A 455 12.19 28.56 22.39
CA ALA A 455 13.11 28.80 21.27
C ALA A 455 12.86 27.85 20.07
N LEU A 456 12.18 26.73 20.27
CA LEU A 456 11.89 25.71 19.26
C LEU A 456 10.41 25.69 18.84
N GLY A 457 9.63 26.72 19.22
CA GLY A 457 8.25 26.87 18.80
C GLY A 457 7.26 27.10 19.92
N GLY A 458 7.55 26.69 21.14
CA GLY A 458 6.68 26.89 22.32
C GLY A 458 5.38 26.11 22.26
N ALA A 459 5.35 24.97 21.55
CA ALA A 459 4.15 24.16 21.35
C ALA A 459 3.49 23.73 22.66
N LYS A 460 2.16 23.70 22.66
CA LYS A 460 1.35 23.23 23.78
C LYS A 460 0.71 21.89 23.50
N ILE A 461 0.41 21.62 22.24
CA ILE A 461 -0.18 20.37 21.77
C ILE A 461 0.46 19.96 20.43
N ALA A 462 0.37 18.69 20.11
CA ALA A 462 0.85 18.13 18.86
C ALA A 462 -0.19 17.23 18.19
N PHE A 463 -0.12 17.15 16.85
CA PHE A 463 -0.96 16.30 16.02
C PHE A 463 -0.12 15.47 15.06
N MET A 464 -0.51 14.20 14.91
CA MET A 464 0.06 13.27 13.93
C MET A 464 -1.04 12.62 13.11
N ASN A 465 -0.89 12.59 11.78
CA ASN A 465 -1.82 11.89 10.90
C ASN A 465 -1.56 10.37 10.90
N PRO A 466 -2.59 9.53 10.90
CA PRO A 466 -2.42 8.08 10.91
C PRO A 466 -1.72 7.54 9.65
N GLY A 467 -1.91 8.18 8.49
CA GLY A 467 -1.21 7.85 7.24
C GLY A 467 0.30 8.03 7.29
N GLY A 468 0.79 8.89 8.16
CA GLY A 468 2.22 9.11 8.40
C GLY A 468 2.88 8.05 9.29
N ILE A 469 2.12 7.06 9.80
CA ILE A 469 2.60 5.98 10.67
C ILE A 469 2.57 4.67 9.88
N ARG A 470 3.72 4.18 9.41
CA ARG A 470 3.78 3.13 8.39
C ARG A 470 3.93 1.71 8.93
N ALA A 471 4.52 1.53 10.12
CA ALA A 471 4.73 0.23 10.75
C ALA A 471 4.36 0.25 12.24
N ASN A 472 4.26 -0.93 12.86
CA ASN A 472 4.21 -1.08 14.31
C ASN A 472 5.62 -1.20 14.88
N LEU A 473 5.80 -0.89 16.15
CA LEU A 473 6.97 -1.30 16.94
C LEU A 473 6.54 -2.42 17.87
N LEU A 474 7.04 -3.63 17.60
CA LEU A 474 6.68 -4.82 18.36
C LEU A 474 7.83 -5.18 19.30
N ARG A 475 7.54 -5.35 20.59
CA ARG A 475 8.54 -5.68 21.60
C ARG A 475 9.29 -6.98 21.32
N SER A 476 8.67 -7.90 20.61
CA SER A 476 9.25 -9.19 20.22
C SER A 476 10.01 -9.14 18.90
N ASP A 477 9.96 -8.03 18.17
CA ASP A 477 10.74 -7.88 16.96
C ASP A 477 12.21 -7.72 17.35
N ILE A 478 13.04 -8.60 16.82
CA ILE A 478 14.50 -8.58 16.93
C ILE A 478 15.01 -8.59 15.50
N SER A 479 15.12 -7.42 14.94
CA SER A 479 15.56 -7.19 13.58
C SER A 479 16.86 -7.92 13.24
N PRO A 480 17.26 -8.04 11.97
CA PRO A 480 18.55 -8.66 11.60
C PRO A 480 19.78 -8.08 12.30
N GLY A 481 19.64 -6.94 12.99
CA GLY A 481 20.70 -6.28 13.75
C GLY A 481 21.12 -6.99 15.04
N GLY A 482 20.30 -7.92 15.55
CA GLY A 482 20.59 -8.69 16.75
C GLY A 482 20.38 -7.92 18.05
N GLU A 483 19.52 -6.91 18.06
CA GLU A 483 19.11 -6.16 19.25
C GLU A 483 18.38 -7.06 20.24
N ALA A 484 18.34 -6.65 21.51
CA ALA A 484 17.64 -7.37 22.56
C ALA A 484 16.11 -7.13 22.48
N VAL A 485 15.33 -8.08 23.00
CA VAL A 485 13.86 -7.97 23.08
C VAL A 485 13.44 -6.64 23.73
N GLY A 486 12.68 -5.86 23.00
CA GLY A 486 12.19 -4.54 23.40
C GLY A 486 13.13 -3.39 23.11
N GLU A 487 14.34 -3.61 22.63
CA GLU A 487 15.12 -2.54 22.00
C GLU A 487 14.48 -2.15 20.67
N VAL A 488 14.67 -0.88 20.32
CA VAL A 488 14.20 -0.30 19.05
C VAL A 488 15.39 0.26 18.31
N THR A 489 15.51 -0.11 17.05
CA THR A 489 16.58 0.35 16.16
C THR A 489 16.18 1.61 15.38
N TYR A 490 17.15 2.30 14.83
CA TYR A 490 16.90 3.43 13.92
C TYR A 490 16.15 2.99 12.67
N GLY A 491 16.44 1.81 12.13
CA GLY A 491 15.75 1.26 10.96
C GLY A 491 14.27 1.02 11.19
N GLU A 492 13.90 0.50 12.38
CA GLU A 492 12.50 0.34 12.78
C GLU A 492 11.81 1.69 12.93
N ALA A 493 12.43 2.66 13.61
CA ALA A 493 11.88 4.00 13.75
C ALA A 493 11.70 4.70 12.40
N PHE A 494 12.67 4.54 11.50
CA PHE A 494 12.58 5.06 10.13
C PHE A 494 11.44 4.39 9.35
N THR A 495 11.25 3.09 9.51
CA THR A 495 10.14 2.36 8.88
C THR A 495 8.77 2.83 9.39
N VAL A 496 8.70 3.30 10.65
CA VAL A 496 7.50 3.92 11.21
C VAL A 496 7.22 5.29 10.59
N GLN A 497 8.25 6.14 10.40
CA GLN A 497 8.15 7.51 9.88
C GLN A 497 9.14 7.75 8.72
N PRO A 498 8.92 7.16 7.51
CA PRO A 498 9.94 7.12 6.44
C PRO A 498 9.98 8.37 5.55
N PHE A 499 9.13 9.38 5.80
CA PHE A 499 8.94 10.50 4.85
C PHE A 499 9.99 11.60 4.96
N GLY A 500 10.72 11.68 6.08
CA GLY A 500 11.67 12.75 6.35
C GLY A 500 10.99 14.13 6.44
N ASN A 501 9.83 14.17 7.05
CA ASN A 501 9.11 15.42 7.29
C ASN A 501 9.84 16.30 8.31
N SER A 502 9.70 17.62 8.16
CA SER A 502 10.11 18.57 9.19
C SER A 502 8.93 18.87 10.13
N LEU A 503 9.21 19.11 11.40
CA LEU A 503 8.21 19.63 12.32
C LEU A 503 7.92 21.11 12.03
N VAL A 504 6.66 21.48 12.13
CA VAL A 504 6.19 22.86 11.98
C VAL A 504 5.33 23.22 13.16
N THR A 505 5.61 24.37 13.79
CA THR A 505 4.76 24.90 14.85
C THR A 505 4.02 26.14 14.35
N LYS A 506 2.71 26.19 14.57
CA LYS A 506 1.82 27.28 14.17
C LYS A 506 0.97 27.78 15.35
N THR A 507 0.48 29.00 15.27
CA THR A 507 -0.52 29.56 16.19
C THR A 507 -1.92 29.24 15.68
N MET A 508 -2.78 28.69 16.54
CA MET A 508 -4.18 28.37 16.24
C MET A 508 -5.09 28.89 17.36
N THR A 509 -6.33 29.26 17.01
CA THR A 509 -7.38 29.50 18.00
C THR A 509 -8.03 28.18 18.41
N GLY A 510 -8.69 28.13 19.57
CA GLY A 510 -9.48 26.98 20.00
C GLY A 510 -10.57 26.62 19.00
N LEU A 511 -11.19 27.63 18.35
CA LEU A 511 -12.14 27.41 17.26
C LEU A 511 -11.49 26.72 16.06
N ALA A 512 -10.30 27.17 15.66
CA ALA A 512 -9.56 26.51 14.56
C ALA A 512 -9.21 25.07 14.91
N VAL A 513 -8.78 24.78 16.16
CA VAL A 513 -8.54 23.40 16.63
C VAL A 513 -9.83 22.56 16.55
N ARG A 514 -10.97 23.09 16.99
CA ARG A 514 -12.26 22.41 16.88
C ARG A 514 -12.63 22.08 15.43
N ARG A 515 -12.48 23.04 14.52
CA ARG A 515 -12.74 22.88 13.08
C ARG A 515 -11.79 21.86 12.43
N LEU A 516 -10.51 21.87 12.83
CA LEU A 516 -9.54 20.86 12.44
C LEU A 516 -10.02 19.44 12.82
N LEU A 517 -10.44 19.26 14.07
CA LEU A 517 -10.95 17.96 14.55
C LEU A 517 -12.24 17.53 13.84
N GLN A 518 -13.08 18.48 13.43
CA GLN A 518 -14.26 18.18 12.62
C GLN A 518 -13.90 17.66 11.22
N GLN A 519 -12.78 18.12 10.63
CA GLN A 519 -12.31 17.63 9.34
C GLN A 519 -11.94 16.15 9.34
N GLN A 520 -11.81 15.51 10.50
CA GLN A 520 -11.59 14.06 10.63
C GLN A 520 -12.76 13.21 10.13
N PHE A 521 -13.95 13.81 9.99
CA PHE A 521 -15.20 13.08 9.81
C PHE A 521 -15.99 13.53 8.58
N ARG A 522 -17.03 12.74 8.28
CA ARG A 522 -18.07 13.06 7.30
C ARG A 522 -19.38 13.33 8.03
N THR A 523 -20.35 13.98 7.38
CA THR A 523 -21.72 14.10 7.89
C THR A 523 -22.40 12.73 7.94
N GLY A 524 -23.38 12.56 8.83
CA GLY A 524 -24.06 11.28 9.05
C GLY A 524 -23.37 10.40 10.09
N VAL A 525 -23.90 9.20 10.32
CA VAL A 525 -23.36 8.22 11.28
C VAL A 525 -22.00 7.66 10.86
N ALA A 526 -21.28 7.02 11.75
CA ALA A 526 -19.87 6.60 11.61
C ALA A 526 -19.52 5.82 10.32
N SER A 527 -20.46 5.15 9.67
CA SER A 527 -20.30 4.51 8.37
C SER A 527 -20.29 5.48 7.18
N GLY A 528 -20.48 6.78 7.46
CA GLY A 528 -20.14 7.94 6.64
C GLY A 528 -20.56 7.94 5.18
N SER A 529 -21.87 7.91 4.88
CA SER A 529 -22.38 8.14 3.51
C SER A 529 -22.57 9.62 3.14
N GLY A 530 -22.41 10.53 4.09
CA GLY A 530 -22.58 11.97 3.87
C GLY A 530 -21.29 12.65 3.37
N PRO A 531 -21.37 13.92 2.91
CA PRO A 531 -20.20 14.67 2.49
C PRO A 531 -19.21 14.89 3.64
N PRO A 532 -17.90 15.05 3.34
CA PRO A 532 -16.88 15.36 4.34
C PRO A 532 -17.17 16.66 5.09
N CYS A 533 -16.85 16.69 6.38
CA CYS A 533 -17.01 17.89 7.17
C CYS A 533 -16.01 18.96 6.75
N LEU A 534 -16.50 20.21 6.59
CA LEU A 534 -15.68 21.38 6.26
C LEU A 534 -14.79 21.20 5.01
N GLY A 535 -15.29 20.44 4.00
CA GLY A 535 -14.57 20.25 2.74
C GLY A 535 -13.31 19.37 2.85
N SER A 536 -13.18 18.57 3.90
CA SER A 536 -12.06 17.64 4.06
C SER A 536 -12.13 16.47 3.07
N THR A 537 -11.06 15.68 3.00
CA THR A 537 -10.99 14.43 2.22
C THR A 537 -11.15 13.19 3.11
N ALA A 538 -11.80 13.33 4.27
CA ALA A 538 -11.97 12.22 5.20
C ALA A 538 -12.68 11.02 4.52
N PRO A 539 -12.11 9.80 4.61
CA PRO A 539 -12.75 8.60 4.09
C PRO A 539 -13.99 8.22 4.88
N ALA A 540 -14.76 7.26 4.39
CA ALA A 540 -15.79 6.60 5.18
C ALA A 540 -15.15 6.04 6.48
N GLY A 541 -15.77 6.29 7.64
CA GLY A 541 -15.21 5.93 8.94
C GLY A 541 -14.29 6.99 9.57
N GLY A 542 -13.91 8.03 8.81
CA GLY A 542 -13.08 9.13 9.32
C GLY A 542 -11.59 8.88 9.19
N ARG A 543 -10.82 9.93 9.53
CA ARG A 543 -9.35 9.90 9.60
C ARG A 543 -8.92 10.65 10.86
N VAL A 544 -8.68 9.92 11.96
CA VAL A 544 -8.49 10.50 13.29
C VAL A 544 -7.02 10.87 13.52
N LEU A 545 -6.76 12.16 13.79
CA LEU A 545 -5.46 12.65 14.20
C LEU A 545 -5.08 12.10 15.58
N GLN A 546 -3.85 11.64 15.70
CA GLN A 546 -3.26 11.24 16.97
C GLN A 546 -2.73 12.47 17.69
N ILE A 547 -2.84 12.52 19.01
CA ILE A 547 -2.66 13.74 19.78
C ILE A 547 -1.69 13.54 20.94
N SER A 548 -0.97 14.61 21.32
CA SER A 548 -0.06 14.57 22.45
C SER A 548 -0.79 14.47 23.80
N TRP A 549 -0.08 13.95 24.83
CA TRP A 549 -0.58 13.75 26.19
C TRP A 549 -1.12 15.03 26.84
N THR A 550 -0.74 16.18 26.33
CA THR A 550 -1.18 17.50 26.82
C THR A 550 -2.54 17.93 26.32
N PHE A 551 -3.15 17.17 25.41
CA PHE A 551 -4.44 17.53 24.81
C PHE A 551 -5.45 16.39 25.00
N ARG A 552 -6.71 16.76 25.23
CA ARG A 552 -7.87 15.86 25.30
C ARG A 552 -9.07 16.49 24.65
N TYR A 553 -9.92 15.67 24.05
CA TYR A 553 -11.21 16.14 23.51
C TYR A 553 -12.29 15.05 23.54
N GLU A 554 -13.55 15.50 23.60
CA GLU A 554 -14.73 14.66 23.44
C GLU A 554 -15.03 14.45 21.95
N SER A 555 -15.30 13.19 21.57
CA SER A 555 -15.65 12.79 20.21
C SER A 555 -16.94 11.99 20.19
N ASN A 556 -17.81 12.30 19.22
CA ASN A 556 -18.97 11.50 18.85
C ASN A 556 -18.97 11.29 17.32
N PRO A 557 -18.25 10.28 16.81
CA PRO A 557 -18.19 9.97 15.37
C PRO A 557 -19.58 9.74 14.74
N ASP A 558 -20.56 9.29 15.55
CA ASP A 558 -21.92 8.94 15.12
C ASP A 558 -22.87 10.14 15.04
N ALA A 559 -22.46 11.31 15.51
CA ALA A 559 -23.30 12.52 15.40
C ALA A 559 -23.62 12.84 13.93
N ALA A 560 -24.87 13.19 13.63
CA ALA A 560 -25.31 13.48 12.27
C ALA A 560 -24.66 14.74 11.68
N ALA A 561 -24.56 15.80 12.48
CA ALA A 561 -23.98 17.08 12.06
C ALA A 561 -22.50 17.18 12.46
N CYS A 562 -21.69 17.78 11.60
CA CYS A 562 -20.26 18.01 11.88
C CYS A 562 -20.00 18.79 13.16
N ALA A 563 -20.85 19.77 13.46
CA ALA A 563 -20.72 20.58 14.67
C ALA A 563 -20.86 19.76 15.97
N ASP A 564 -21.59 18.65 15.91
CA ASP A 564 -21.87 17.82 17.08
C ASP A 564 -20.83 16.71 17.28
N LYS A 565 -19.92 16.50 16.33
CA LYS A 565 -18.91 15.44 16.42
C LYS A 565 -17.83 15.71 17.46
N ILE A 566 -17.54 16.98 17.74
CA ILE A 566 -16.53 17.40 18.72
C ILE A 566 -17.23 18.12 19.89
N GLY A 567 -16.94 17.64 21.09
CA GLY A 567 -17.42 18.25 22.34
C GLY A 567 -16.41 19.20 22.97
N LYS A 568 -16.20 19.08 24.26
CA LYS A 568 -15.22 19.88 25.00
C LYS A 568 -13.78 19.46 24.62
N MET A 569 -12.88 20.41 24.71
CA MET A 569 -11.45 20.26 24.51
C MET A 569 -10.69 20.78 25.72
N TRP A 570 -9.60 20.15 26.10
CA TRP A 570 -8.76 20.56 27.23
C TRP A 570 -7.30 20.52 26.87
N VAL A 571 -6.55 21.49 27.39
CA VAL A 571 -5.09 21.57 27.28
C VAL A 571 -4.47 21.51 28.69
N HIS A 572 -3.41 20.73 28.84
CA HIS A 572 -2.66 20.66 30.10
C HIS A 572 -1.75 21.88 30.25
N ASN A 573 -1.96 22.66 31.33
CA ASN A 573 -1.24 23.92 31.55
C ASN A 573 0.07 23.78 32.37
N GLY A 574 0.53 22.52 32.58
CA GLY A 574 1.66 22.17 33.43
C GLY A 574 1.24 21.58 34.79
N THR A 575 0.02 21.84 35.26
CA THR A 575 -0.50 21.34 36.53
C THR A 575 -1.82 20.57 36.39
N ALA A 576 -2.70 21.00 35.49
CA ALA A 576 -4.01 20.39 35.28
C ALA A 576 -4.49 20.59 33.84
N PHE A 577 -5.51 19.81 33.45
CA PHE A 577 -6.26 20.04 32.23
C PHE A 577 -7.23 21.20 32.42
N VAL A 578 -7.14 22.22 31.57
CA VAL A 578 -8.01 23.40 31.53
C VAL A 578 -8.78 23.35 30.21
N GLU A 579 -10.08 23.64 30.27
CA GLU A 579 -10.94 23.69 29.09
C GLU A 579 -10.42 24.76 28.11
N LEU A 580 -10.25 24.37 26.83
CA LEU A 580 -9.83 25.26 25.76
C LEU A 580 -11.06 25.96 25.18
N ALA A 581 -11.17 27.26 25.40
CA ALA A 581 -12.22 28.07 24.81
C ALA A 581 -11.94 28.35 23.32
N ASP A 582 -12.97 28.53 22.51
CA ASP A 582 -12.85 28.83 21.09
C ASP A 582 -12.04 30.10 20.79
N THR A 583 -12.01 31.05 21.76
CA THR A 583 -11.25 32.31 21.67
C THR A 583 -9.81 32.22 22.14
N ASP A 584 -9.44 31.14 22.81
CA ASP A 584 -8.06 30.96 23.28
C ASP A 584 -7.11 30.76 22.08
N SER A 585 -5.87 31.19 22.27
CA SER A 585 -4.81 31.02 21.25
C SER A 585 -3.68 30.19 21.84
N LEU A 586 -3.17 29.22 21.05
CA LEU A 586 -2.10 28.35 21.47
C LEU A 586 -1.17 27.99 20.32
N ARG A 587 0.06 27.58 20.64
CA ARG A 587 1.02 27.02 19.69
C ARG A 587 0.79 25.53 19.52
N VAL A 588 0.70 25.08 18.27
CA VAL A 588 0.39 23.70 17.88
C VAL A 588 1.48 23.20 16.96
N THR A 589 2.00 21.99 17.20
CA THR A 589 2.98 21.36 16.31
C THR A 589 2.37 20.22 15.50
N MET A 590 2.89 20.03 14.29
CA MET A 590 2.55 18.97 13.35
C MET A 590 3.73 18.77 12.38
N ASN A 591 3.69 17.73 11.55
CA ASN A 591 4.63 17.63 10.44
C ASN A 591 4.29 18.62 9.31
N ASN A 592 5.26 18.92 8.44
CA ASN A 592 5.08 19.88 7.32
C ASN A 592 4.00 19.43 6.32
N PHE A 593 3.78 18.14 6.13
CA PHE A 593 2.68 17.62 5.31
C PHE A 593 1.32 18.08 5.84
N LEU A 594 1.03 17.89 7.14
CA LEU A 594 -0.18 18.41 7.77
C LEU A 594 -0.24 19.95 7.76
N ALA A 595 0.90 20.61 8.01
CA ALA A 595 0.98 22.07 8.04
C ALA A 595 0.57 22.74 6.72
N THR A 596 0.66 22.02 5.60
CA THR A 596 0.25 22.46 4.25
C THR A 596 -1.16 22.01 3.85
N GLY A 597 -1.88 21.31 4.75
CA GLY A 597 -3.26 20.85 4.53
C GLY A 597 -3.37 19.41 4.03
N GLY A 598 -2.29 18.62 4.17
CA GLY A 598 -2.26 17.22 3.80
C GLY A 598 -3.35 16.41 4.50
N ASP A 599 -3.75 15.28 3.89
CA ASP A 599 -4.85 14.44 4.35
C ASP A 599 -6.22 15.17 4.42
N GLY A 600 -6.33 16.36 3.78
CA GLY A 600 -7.53 17.19 3.82
C GLY A 600 -7.70 18.02 5.09
N PHE A 601 -6.66 18.12 5.93
CA PHE A 601 -6.65 18.96 7.13
C PHE A 601 -6.32 20.42 6.79
N THR A 602 -7.10 21.02 5.91
CA THR A 602 -6.88 22.36 5.35
C THR A 602 -6.87 23.48 6.39
N VAL A 603 -7.50 23.28 7.55
CA VAL A 603 -7.49 24.24 8.67
C VAL A 603 -6.05 24.57 9.12
N PHE A 604 -5.13 23.62 9.09
CA PHE A 604 -3.71 23.89 9.38
C PHE A 604 -3.08 24.88 8.41
N ARG A 605 -3.51 24.88 7.13
CA ARG A 605 -3.04 25.82 6.12
C ARG A 605 -3.77 27.16 6.19
N ASP A 606 -5.10 27.11 6.34
CA ASP A 606 -5.97 28.26 6.08
C ASP A 606 -6.28 29.10 7.34
N GLU A 607 -6.23 28.49 8.55
CA GLU A 607 -6.64 29.13 9.80
C GLU A 607 -5.51 29.19 10.87
N ALA A 608 -4.28 28.81 10.50
CA ALA A 608 -3.13 28.86 11.38
C ALA A 608 -2.08 29.86 10.89
N SER A 609 -1.41 30.57 11.81
CA SER A 609 -0.41 31.61 11.52
C SER A 609 0.95 31.31 12.17
N ASP A 610 1.91 32.22 11.96
CA ASP A 610 3.22 32.25 12.64
C ASP A 610 3.99 30.93 12.54
N ALA A 611 4.11 30.38 11.34
CA ALA A 611 4.78 29.11 11.11
C ALA A 611 6.28 29.21 11.47
N LEU A 612 6.76 28.25 12.27
CA LEU A 612 8.17 28.05 12.58
C LEU A 612 8.54 26.61 12.20
N GLY A 613 9.49 26.45 11.27
CA GLY A 613 10.08 25.17 10.93
C GLY A 613 11.06 24.69 12.00
N GLY A 614 11.14 23.37 12.20
CA GLY A 614 11.94 22.73 13.24
C GLY A 614 12.72 21.51 12.73
N ALA A 615 13.03 20.61 13.65
CA ALA A 615 13.77 19.38 13.42
C ALA A 615 13.02 18.41 12.48
N GLN A 616 13.72 17.41 11.98
CA GLN A 616 13.10 16.27 11.30
C GLN A 616 12.24 15.47 12.28
N ASP A 617 11.11 14.92 11.82
CA ASP A 617 10.21 14.11 12.64
C ASP A 617 10.89 12.84 13.15
N ILE A 618 11.72 12.20 12.32
CA ILE A 618 12.50 11.02 12.72
C ILE A 618 13.52 11.35 13.83
N ASP A 619 14.21 12.50 13.77
CA ASP A 619 15.16 12.92 14.81
C ASP A 619 14.45 13.19 16.13
N SER A 620 13.28 13.84 16.06
CA SER A 620 12.41 14.06 17.21
C SER A 620 12.00 12.75 17.88
N PHE A 621 11.66 11.74 17.10
CA PHE A 621 11.28 10.42 17.58
C PHE A 621 12.46 9.69 18.24
N VAL A 622 13.63 9.70 17.62
CA VAL A 622 14.89 9.15 18.16
C VAL A 622 15.26 9.80 19.47
N ASP A 623 15.20 11.12 19.56
CA ASP A 623 15.57 11.86 20.78
C ASP A 623 14.58 11.59 21.93
N TYR A 624 13.30 11.40 21.62
CA TYR A 624 12.28 11.01 22.60
C TYR A 624 12.56 9.63 23.19
N PHE A 625 12.95 8.66 22.36
CA PHE A 625 13.37 7.33 22.82
C PHE A 625 14.61 7.40 23.72
N ARG A 626 15.63 8.16 23.32
CA ARG A 626 16.85 8.34 24.11
C ARG A 626 16.56 8.99 25.46
N ALA A 627 15.67 9.97 25.49
CA ALA A 627 15.30 10.66 26.73
C ALA A 627 14.56 9.74 27.73
N ALA A 628 13.94 8.67 27.24
CA ALA A 628 13.24 7.69 28.07
C ALA A 628 14.14 6.60 28.66
N GLU A 629 15.41 6.52 28.24
CA GLU A 629 16.35 5.52 28.74
C GLU A 629 16.75 5.81 30.22
N PRO A 630 16.99 4.78 31.04
CA PRO A 630 16.94 3.33 30.75
C PRO A 630 15.53 2.70 30.92
N ALA A 631 14.50 3.47 31.26
CA ALA A 631 13.17 2.94 31.55
C ALA A 631 12.46 2.42 30.30
N GLY A 632 12.72 3.04 29.14
CA GLY A 632 12.02 2.77 27.88
C GLY A 632 10.64 3.40 27.81
N ILE A 633 10.05 3.40 26.62
CA ILE A 633 8.71 3.97 26.35
C ILE A 633 7.63 2.99 26.80
N ALA A 634 6.74 3.45 27.70
CA ALA A 634 5.55 2.70 28.10
C ALA A 634 4.46 2.80 27.02
N VAL A 635 3.61 1.78 26.94
CA VAL A 635 2.41 1.83 26.10
C VAL A 635 1.43 2.85 26.68
N PRO A 636 1.08 3.93 25.95
CA PRO A 636 0.17 4.94 26.49
C PRO A 636 -1.25 4.37 26.65
N ALA A 637 -1.95 4.86 27.65
CA ALA A 637 -3.37 4.58 27.80
C ALA A 637 -4.17 5.37 26.75
N LEU A 638 -5.07 4.71 26.04
CA LEU A 638 -5.95 5.31 25.03
C LEU A 638 -7.12 6.04 25.74
N ASN A 639 -6.88 7.24 26.21
CA ASN A 639 -7.82 8.05 27.00
C ASN A 639 -7.73 9.56 26.73
N ARG A 640 -7.07 9.94 25.64
CA ARG A 640 -6.94 11.32 25.18
C ARG A 640 -8.16 11.73 24.36
N ILE A 641 -8.72 10.79 23.60
CA ILE A 641 -9.98 10.93 22.87
C ILE A 641 -11.06 10.21 23.67
N ILE A 642 -12.02 10.97 24.19
CA ILE A 642 -13.03 10.44 25.11
C ILE A 642 -14.43 10.52 24.48
N PRO A 643 -15.36 9.61 24.84
CA PRO A 643 -16.72 9.68 24.32
C PRO A 643 -17.39 10.99 24.73
N LYS A 644 -18.03 11.66 23.77
CA LYS A 644 -18.90 12.80 24.06
C LYS A 644 -20.18 12.27 24.72
N PRO A 645 -20.57 12.80 25.91
CA PRO A 645 -21.80 12.39 26.61
C PRO A 645 -23.08 12.55 25.80
#